data_fb8c375369547cf2f11f7d6a5ad671cd
#
_entry.id   fb8c375369547cf2f11f7d6a5ad671cd
#
_cell.length_a   1.000
_cell.length_b   1.000
_cell.length_c   1.000
_cell.angle_alpha   90.00
_cell.angle_beta   90.00
_cell.angle_gamma   90.00
#
_symmetry.space_group_name_H-M   'P 1'
#
loop_
_entity.id
_entity.type
_entity.pdbx_description
1 polymer ?
#
loop_
_entity_poly.entity_id
_entity_poly.type
_entity_poly.pdbx_seq_one_letter_code
_entity_poly.pdbx_strand_id
1 'polypeptide(L)'
;MKKILFTNLLLLASIIQAQSIKVGEWRDHLSYFETFDVCAQGDLIYTSTDKALFVYNKNDQSIERLNTLNGLSDANVSAISSNQTTLIVGYENGNLDIIENNKTENLADIKRASIIANKRINAINIEADIAYLSCGFGIVVLDLQKREIKDTYYIGAGGTYMNIIGTSISNNKLYAATEQGIYTADLNQTNLADFQAWEKMSFKENAKINLIETYAGKLFANIQGNTFNSDSLYTYDGSNWELFSHPYSNVSLKVSDNKLVVTSKYGVNRYNEDLESLQNLSSGVFNFSKKEFRAGIYLDGEYWIADKNNGLLHYKSGNSEQIIPTGPHKSDVAQIQNFGDEIWLAHGSKDENWDPTWSKNELSILKNDFWSHTSTLLENEIHDPVAIAQRGNITYVASWQAGLAELENKELSILYNNSNSSLQKRFPHDDWTNIGALEFDSQGNLWCTNAQTLEPLSVQYTNGEWESFSLGNTVTENQNLAKLLIDQNDQKWVQLKNNGLIVFDETRSGTKAKKISNGENNGNLNSDRVFSMAEDLDGEIWIGTDNGVCVFYDPSAIFEGEKAATIIVTQDGYNTHLLNGLLINDIEIDGANRKWFATNNSGVVLTSENGTEEIYHFTAENSPLFSNKVIDIEINQESGEVFFATDKGLISYRSGATEGSNDFSNVLVFPNPVKPDYEGTISIKGLLTDAVVKITDISGNLVYKTTALGGQANWDGKRTNGEEVNSGVYLIFCSDEDGNENHVSKLLIVRD
;
A
#
# COMPACT_ATOMS: atom_id res chain seq x y z
N MET A 1 4.50 -67.92 -2.72
CA MET A 1 5.54 -66.90 -2.96
C MET A 1 4.87 -65.67 -3.56
N LYS A 2 4.51 -64.70 -2.69
CA LYS A 2 3.90 -63.45 -3.13
C LYS A 2 5.04 -62.43 -3.24
N LYS A 3 5.24 -61.91 -4.46
CA LYS A 3 6.13 -60.76 -4.72
C LYS A 3 5.41 -59.49 -4.28
N ILE A 4 5.95 -58.83 -3.26
CA ILE A 4 5.57 -57.50 -2.83
C ILE A 4 6.37 -56.55 -3.71
N LEU A 5 5.66 -55.80 -4.56
CA LEU A 5 6.21 -54.69 -5.35
C LEU A 5 6.23 -53.47 -4.43
N PHE A 6 7.41 -53.04 -4.03
CA PHE A 6 7.60 -51.74 -3.37
C PHE A 6 7.66 -50.65 -4.47
N THR A 7 6.60 -49.90 -4.60
CA THR A 7 6.60 -48.70 -5.43
C THR A 7 7.15 -47.57 -4.57
N ASN A 8 8.40 -47.20 -4.81
CA ASN A 8 8.98 -45.99 -4.24
C ASN A 8 8.29 -44.77 -4.86
N LEU A 9 7.39 -44.13 -4.12
CA LEU A 9 6.87 -42.81 -4.41
C LEU A 9 7.96 -41.83 -3.96
N LEU A 10 8.79 -41.36 -4.89
CA LEU A 10 9.64 -40.19 -4.69
C LEU A 10 8.70 -38.97 -4.63
N LEU A 11 8.35 -38.57 -3.43
CA LEU A 11 7.91 -37.19 -3.18
C LEU A 11 9.12 -36.28 -3.48
N LEU A 12 9.13 -35.69 -4.67
CA LEU A 12 9.87 -34.47 -4.91
C LEU A 12 9.16 -33.38 -4.10
N ALA A 13 9.60 -33.21 -2.85
CA ALA A 13 9.43 -31.95 -2.17
C ALA A 13 10.24 -30.94 -2.98
N SER A 14 9.62 -30.23 -3.91
CA SER A 14 10.14 -28.96 -4.39
C SER A 14 10.19 -28.06 -3.15
N ILE A 15 11.38 -27.94 -2.56
CA ILE A 15 11.71 -26.85 -1.67
C ILE A 15 11.57 -25.61 -2.55
N ILE A 16 10.41 -24.96 -2.48
CA ILE A 16 10.27 -23.58 -2.93
C ILE A 16 11.14 -22.81 -1.94
N GLN A 17 12.41 -22.66 -2.28
CA GLN A 17 13.21 -21.60 -1.64
C GLN A 17 12.51 -20.31 -2.06
N ALA A 18 11.89 -19.63 -1.11
CA ALA A 18 11.50 -18.26 -1.28
C ALA A 18 12.69 -17.54 -1.91
N GLN A 19 12.55 -17.10 -3.15
CA GLN A 19 13.63 -16.35 -3.82
C GLN A 19 13.70 -15.01 -3.08
N SER A 20 14.67 -14.85 -2.20
CA SER A 20 14.94 -13.54 -1.62
C SER A 20 15.17 -12.56 -2.78
N ILE A 21 14.43 -11.45 -2.79
CA ILE A 21 14.62 -10.40 -3.80
C ILE A 21 16.08 -9.95 -3.81
N LYS A 22 16.60 -9.63 -5.00
CA LYS A 22 17.99 -9.20 -5.16
C LYS A 22 18.16 -7.80 -4.59
N VAL A 23 19.37 -7.52 -4.11
CA VAL A 23 19.75 -6.15 -3.70
C VAL A 23 19.50 -5.18 -4.85
N GLY A 24 18.77 -4.10 -4.58
CA GLY A 24 18.36 -3.11 -5.56
C GLY A 24 16.99 -3.37 -6.22
N GLU A 25 16.36 -4.50 -5.97
CA GLU A 25 15.02 -4.80 -6.51
C GLU A 25 13.90 -4.25 -5.62
N TRP A 26 12.77 -3.97 -6.27
CA TRP A 26 11.53 -3.51 -5.65
C TRP A 26 10.45 -4.59 -5.72
N ARG A 27 9.54 -4.60 -4.73
CA ARG A 27 8.42 -5.53 -4.66
C ARG A 27 7.15 -4.82 -4.20
N ASP A 28 6.03 -5.08 -4.88
CA ASP A 28 4.72 -4.56 -4.50
C ASP A 28 4.06 -5.39 -3.40
N HIS A 29 3.30 -4.71 -2.54
CA HIS A 29 2.44 -5.31 -1.52
C HIS A 29 1.09 -4.60 -1.53
N LEU A 30 0.34 -4.76 -2.64
CA LEU A 30 -0.96 -4.14 -2.82
C LEU A 30 -2.10 -5.04 -2.35
N SER A 31 -3.16 -4.44 -1.86
CA SER A 31 -4.40 -5.14 -1.54
C SER A 31 -5.20 -5.42 -2.80
N TYR A 32 -5.76 -6.64 -2.88
CA TYR A 32 -6.64 -7.06 -3.97
C TYR A 32 -8.05 -7.42 -3.46
N PHE A 33 -8.37 -7.09 -2.23
CA PHE A 33 -9.68 -7.34 -1.62
C PHE A 33 -10.77 -6.39 -2.13
N GLU A 34 -10.42 -5.11 -2.33
CA GLU A 34 -11.38 -4.11 -2.80
C GLU A 34 -11.34 -4.01 -4.33
N THR A 35 -12.29 -4.69 -4.98
CA THR A 35 -12.43 -4.62 -6.44
C THR A 35 -13.65 -3.81 -6.84
N PHE A 36 -13.60 -3.13 -7.99
CA PHE A 36 -14.70 -2.28 -8.44
C PHE A 36 -15.17 -2.55 -9.87
N ASP A 37 -14.36 -3.18 -10.71
CA ASP A 37 -14.77 -3.51 -12.06
C ASP A 37 -14.20 -4.85 -12.53
N VAL A 38 -14.88 -5.49 -13.50
CA VAL A 38 -14.48 -6.77 -14.11
C VAL A 38 -14.83 -6.79 -15.59
N CYS A 39 -13.89 -7.23 -16.43
CA CYS A 39 -14.11 -7.50 -17.84
C CYS A 39 -13.37 -8.77 -18.27
N ALA A 40 -13.64 -9.27 -19.49
CA ALA A 40 -13.06 -10.50 -19.97
C ALA A 40 -12.50 -10.36 -21.40
N GLN A 41 -11.39 -11.03 -21.66
CA GLN A 41 -10.79 -11.18 -22.98
C GLN A 41 -10.48 -12.64 -23.23
N GLY A 42 -11.36 -13.34 -23.93
CA GLY A 42 -11.29 -14.80 -24.06
C GLY A 42 -11.39 -15.48 -22.70
N ASP A 43 -10.36 -16.25 -22.34
CA ASP A 43 -10.29 -16.98 -21.05
C ASP A 43 -9.67 -16.16 -19.91
N LEU A 44 -9.28 -14.93 -20.18
CA LEU A 44 -8.69 -14.02 -19.20
C LEU A 44 -9.76 -13.14 -18.58
N ILE A 45 -9.88 -13.17 -17.26
CA ILE A 45 -10.78 -12.33 -16.46
C ILE A 45 -9.94 -11.24 -15.78
N TYR A 46 -10.12 -10.01 -16.20
CA TYR A 46 -9.46 -8.82 -15.64
C TYR A 46 -10.33 -8.21 -14.56
N THR A 47 -9.73 -7.97 -13.41
CA THR A 47 -10.42 -7.37 -12.26
C THR A 47 -9.59 -6.21 -11.73
N SER A 48 -10.24 -5.04 -11.55
CA SER A 48 -9.56 -3.84 -11.10
C SER A 48 -9.75 -3.59 -9.61
N THR A 49 -8.67 -3.14 -8.99
CA THR A 49 -8.65 -2.40 -7.71
C THR A 49 -8.31 -0.94 -7.99
N ASP A 50 -8.38 -0.08 -6.99
CA ASP A 50 -8.00 1.33 -7.14
C ASP A 50 -6.50 1.53 -7.45
N LYS A 51 -5.64 0.56 -7.10
CA LYS A 51 -4.17 0.67 -7.26
C LYS A 51 -3.59 -0.23 -8.33
N ALA A 52 -4.30 -1.27 -8.74
CA ALA A 52 -3.78 -2.32 -9.61
C ALA A 52 -4.90 -3.06 -10.34
N LEU A 53 -4.51 -4.02 -11.18
CA LEU A 53 -5.37 -5.07 -11.70
C LEU A 53 -4.80 -6.44 -11.33
N PHE A 54 -5.64 -7.45 -11.39
CA PHE A 54 -5.19 -8.81 -11.53
C PHE A 54 -5.98 -9.54 -12.63
N VAL A 55 -5.34 -10.54 -13.17
CA VAL A 55 -5.86 -11.35 -14.27
C VAL A 55 -5.97 -12.79 -13.80
N TYR A 56 -7.14 -13.36 -13.88
CA TYR A 56 -7.36 -14.78 -13.67
C TYR A 56 -7.51 -15.50 -15.01
N ASN A 57 -6.70 -16.50 -15.26
CA ASN A 57 -6.78 -17.35 -16.46
C ASN A 57 -7.64 -18.59 -16.15
N LYS A 58 -8.78 -18.70 -16.81
CA LYS A 58 -9.73 -19.81 -16.64
C LYS A 58 -9.15 -21.20 -17.00
N ASN A 59 -8.15 -21.25 -17.91
CA ASN A 59 -7.61 -22.52 -18.42
C ASN A 59 -6.68 -23.21 -17.44
N ASP A 60 -5.79 -22.47 -16.78
CA ASP A 60 -4.77 -23.01 -15.88
C ASP A 60 -4.92 -22.52 -14.44
N GLN A 61 -5.93 -21.68 -14.18
CA GLN A 61 -6.23 -21.08 -12.87
C GLN A 61 -5.10 -20.19 -12.31
N SER A 62 -4.20 -19.76 -13.18
CA SER A 62 -3.14 -18.83 -12.78
C SER A 62 -3.69 -17.43 -12.51
N ILE A 63 -3.01 -16.72 -11.60
CA ILE A 63 -3.30 -15.33 -11.28
C ILE A 63 -2.04 -14.51 -11.56
N GLU A 64 -2.19 -13.50 -12.40
CA GLU A 64 -1.15 -12.52 -12.67
C GLU A 64 -1.57 -11.16 -12.07
N ARG A 65 -0.62 -10.44 -11.43
CA ARG A 65 -0.84 -9.10 -10.91
C ARG A 65 -0.27 -8.09 -11.89
N LEU A 66 -1.02 -7.03 -12.17
CA LEU A 66 -0.60 -5.93 -13.02
C LEU A 66 -0.63 -4.62 -12.20
N ASN A 67 0.53 -4.01 -12.04
CA ASN A 67 0.71 -2.75 -11.33
C ASN A 67 1.85 -1.93 -11.96
N THR A 68 2.28 -0.85 -11.35
CA THR A 68 3.31 0.03 -11.90
C THR A 68 4.71 -0.59 -11.98
N LEU A 69 4.97 -1.73 -11.33
CA LEU A 69 6.23 -2.47 -11.46
C LEU A 69 6.27 -3.36 -12.70
N ASN A 70 5.11 -3.83 -13.17
CA ASN A 70 5.09 -4.92 -14.14
C ASN A 70 4.04 -4.78 -15.26
N GLY A 71 3.58 -3.59 -15.58
CA GLY A 71 2.71 -3.47 -16.75
C GLY A 71 1.78 -2.28 -16.80
N LEU A 72 1.49 -1.61 -15.69
CA LEU A 72 0.69 -0.38 -15.68
C LEU A 72 1.59 0.86 -15.65
N SER A 73 1.15 1.92 -16.33
CA SER A 73 1.88 3.19 -16.40
C SER A 73 1.51 4.18 -15.30
N ASP A 74 0.50 3.87 -14.49
CA ASP A 74 0.05 4.72 -13.38
C ASP A 74 -0.67 3.89 -12.31
N ALA A 75 -0.87 4.48 -11.14
CA ALA A 75 -1.77 3.98 -10.10
C ALA A 75 -3.13 4.72 -10.18
N ASN A 76 -4.09 4.39 -9.29
CA ASN A 76 -5.45 4.93 -9.26
C ASN A 76 -6.22 4.64 -10.55
N VAL A 77 -6.35 3.35 -10.83
CA VAL A 77 -7.22 2.84 -11.91
C VAL A 77 -8.66 3.30 -11.65
N SER A 78 -9.33 3.79 -12.67
CA SER A 78 -10.69 4.34 -12.55
C SER A 78 -11.72 3.69 -13.46
N ALA A 79 -11.30 3.04 -14.53
CA ALA A 79 -12.16 2.28 -15.43
C ALA A 79 -11.36 1.23 -16.18
N ILE A 80 -11.96 0.06 -16.46
CA ILE A 80 -11.42 -0.93 -17.37
C ILE A 80 -12.48 -1.36 -18.38
N SER A 81 -12.06 -1.64 -19.60
CA SER A 81 -12.93 -2.24 -20.63
C SER A 81 -12.10 -3.06 -21.60
N SER A 82 -12.66 -4.12 -22.14
CA SER A 82 -11.97 -4.98 -23.10
C SER A 82 -12.84 -5.37 -24.26
N ASN A 83 -12.22 -5.61 -25.40
CA ASN A 83 -12.79 -6.35 -26.52
C ASN A 83 -12.03 -7.67 -26.69
N GLN A 84 -12.13 -8.32 -27.86
CA GLN A 84 -11.48 -9.62 -28.09
C GLN A 84 -9.94 -9.58 -28.05
N THR A 85 -9.32 -8.41 -28.34
CA THR A 85 -7.86 -8.29 -28.50
C THR A 85 -7.22 -7.29 -27.57
N THR A 86 -7.97 -6.31 -27.10
CA THR A 86 -7.45 -5.12 -26.42
C THR A 86 -8.11 -4.95 -25.07
N LEU A 87 -7.32 -4.73 -24.05
CA LEU A 87 -7.74 -4.19 -22.73
C LEU A 87 -7.35 -2.72 -22.67
N ILE A 88 -8.28 -1.87 -22.25
CA ILE A 88 -8.05 -0.44 -22.01
C ILE A 88 -8.18 -0.20 -20.50
N VAL A 89 -7.18 0.48 -19.93
CA VAL A 89 -7.14 0.88 -18.51
C VAL A 89 -7.11 2.39 -18.44
N GLY A 90 -8.14 2.98 -17.85
CA GLY A 90 -8.24 4.42 -17.61
C GLY A 90 -7.93 4.76 -16.16
N TYR A 91 -7.33 5.94 -15.93
CA TYR A 91 -6.88 6.39 -14.63
C TYR A 91 -7.57 7.70 -14.19
N GLU A 92 -7.54 7.97 -12.87
CA GLU A 92 -8.15 9.19 -12.30
C GLU A 92 -7.54 10.50 -12.80
N ASN A 93 -6.25 10.49 -13.16
CA ASN A 93 -5.56 11.67 -13.68
C ASN A 93 -5.67 11.85 -15.20
N GLY A 94 -6.43 10.99 -15.88
CA GLY A 94 -6.60 10.98 -17.33
C GLY A 94 -5.49 10.25 -18.10
N ASN A 95 -4.58 9.57 -17.41
CA ASN A 95 -3.66 8.64 -18.08
C ASN A 95 -4.45 7.45 -18.66
N LEU A 96 -3.89 6.77 -19.65
CA LEU A 96 -4.53 5.66 -20.34
C LEU A 96 -3.48 4.62 -20.74
N ASP A 97 -3.77 3.35 -20.49
CA ASP A 97 -2.99 2.22 -21.03
C ASP A 97 -3.84 1.38 -21.98
N ILE A 98 -3.24 0.99 -23.09
CA ILE A 98 -3.75 0.00 -24.03
C ILE A 98 -2.89 -1.24 -23.92
N ILE A 99 -3.50 -2.37 -23.56
CA ILE A 99 -2.78 -3.62 -23.33
C ILE A 99 -3.23 -4.64 -24.41
N GLU A 100 -2.27 -5.13 -25.19
CA GLU A 100 -2.45 -6.15 -26.21
C GLU A 100 -1.29 -7.15 -26.18
N ASN A 101 -1.58 -8.44 -26.20
CA ASN A 101 -0.56 -9.50 -26.18
C ASN A 101 0.49 -9.30 -25.08
N ASN A 102 0.06 -8.95 -23.87
CA ASN A 102 0.90 -8.68 -22.70
C ASN A 102 1.88 -7.49 -22.90
N LYS A 103 1.59 -6.59 -23.83
CA LYS A 103 2.35 -5.35 -24.00
C LYS A 103 1.48 -4.14 -23.71
N THR A 104 1.97 -3.29 -22.86
CA THR A 104 1.32 -2.01 -22.51
C THR A 104 1.86 -0.90 -23.36
N GLU A 105 0.97 -0.11 -23.94
CA GLU A 105 1.25 1.16 -24.57
C GLU A 105 0.53 2.26 -23.81
N ASN A 106 1.29 3.26 -23.36
CA ASN A 106 0.76 4.37 -22.58
C ASN A 106 0.41 5.55 -23.46
N LEU A 107 -0.80 6.09 -23.29
CA LEU A 107 -1.27 7.33 -23.89
C LEU A 107 -1.53 8.38 -22.80
N ALA A 108 -0.59 9.28 -22.62
CA ALA A 108 -0.64 10.31 -21.58
C ALA A 108 -1.22 11.67 -22.08
N ASP A 109 -1.87 11.71 -23.23
CA ASP A 109 -2.32 12.95 -23.86
C ASP A 109 -3.32 13.71 -23.00
N ILE A 110 -4.33 13.02 -22.43
CA ILE A 110 -5.32 13.65 -21.53
C ILE A 110 -4.63 14.11 -20.25
N LYS A 111 -3.74 13.28 -19.68
CA LYS A 111 -2.97 13.60 -18.46
C LYS A 111 -2.17 14.89 -18.65
N ARG A 112 -1.51 15.05 -19.79
CA ARG A 112 -0.65 16.20 -20.12
C ARG A 112 -1.42 17.44 -20.61
N ALA A 113 -2.66 17.27 -21.09
CA ALA A 113 -3.45 18.37 -21.61
C ALA A 113 -3.71 19.46 -20.55
N SER A 114 -3.72 20.72 -20.97
CA SER A 114 -4.03 21.87 -20.08
C SER A 114 -5.54 22.01 -19.82
N ILE A 115 -6.16 20.97 -19.25
CA ILE A 115 -7.58 20.93 -18.88
C ILE A 115 -7.68 21.22 -17.38
N ILE A 116 -8.43 22.25 -17.00
CA ILE A 116 -8.64 22.67 -15.59
C ILE A 116 -9.75 21.89 -14.87
N ALA A 117 -10.51 21.07 -15.58
CA ALA A 117 -11.54 20.20 -15.00
C ALA A 117 -10.94 18.85 -14.55
N ASN A 118 -11.75 18.07 -13.84
CA ASN A 118 -11.38 16.69 -13.46
C ASN A 118 -11.14 15.84 -14.72
N LYS A 119 -9.96 15.23 -14.81
CA LYS A 119 -9.54 14.40 -15.95
C LYS A 119 -9.91 12.92 -15.81
N ARG A 120 -10.49 12.51 -14.67
CA ARG A 120 -10.86 11.11 -14.40
C ARG A 120 -11.58 10.50 -15.60
N ILE A 121 -11.16 9.31 -16.01
CA ILE A 121 -11.87 8.47 -16.97
C ILE A 121 -12.89 7.65 -16.18
N ASN A 122 -14.18 7.99 -16.30
CA ASN A 122 -15.25 7.38 -15.51
C ASN A 122 -15.72 6.04 -16.08
N ALA A 123 -15.74 5.92 -17.41
CA ALA A 123 -16.16 4.71 -18.10
C ALA A 123 -15.52 4.66 -19.51
N ILE A 124 -15.43 3.47 -20.07
CA ILE A 124 -14.86 3.21 -21.40
C ILE A 124 -15.86 2.34 -22.17
N ASN A 125 -16.36 2.86 -23.29
CA ASN A 125 -17.23 2.11 -24.22
C ASN A 125 -16.47 1.86 -25.50
N ILE A 126 -16.27 0.58 -25.86
CA ILE A 126 -15.55 0.14 -27.06
C ILE A 126 -16.59 -0.27 -28.11
N GLU A 127 -16.55 0.38 -29.27
CA GLU A 127 -17.35 0.05 -30.44
C GLU A 127 -16.45 -0.18 -31.64
N ALA A 128 -16.26 -1.43 -32.03
CA ALA A 128 -15.29 -1.85 -33.04
C ALA A 128 -13.87 -1.32 -32.75
N ASP A 129 -13.34 -0.44 -33.61
CA ASP A 129 -11.99 0.15 -33.51
C ASP A 129 -11.97 1.50 -32.80
N ILE A 130 -13.08 1.93 -32.24
CA ILE A 130 -13.20 3.23 -31.54
C ILE A 130 -13.55 2.99 -30.06
N ALA A 131 -12.85 3.67 -29.17
CA ALA A 131 -13.24 3.76 -27.77
C ALA A 131 -13.72 5.16 -27.40
N TYR A 132 -14.88 5.25 -26.75
CA TYR A 132 -15.42 6.47 -26.20
C TYR A 132 -15.11 6.51 -24.71
N LEU A 133 -14.22 7.41 -24.32
CA LEU A 133 -13.79 7.61 -22.93
C LEU A 133 -14.69 8.68 -22.31
N SER A 134 -15.49 8.27 -21.33
CA SER A 134 -16.34 9.18 -20.55
C SER A 134 -15.48 9.86 -19.49
N CYS A 135 -15.18 11.15 -19.65
CA CYS A 135 -14.28 11.88 -18.78
C CYS A 135 -15.02 12.91 -17.91
N GLY A 136 -14.38 13.35 -16.81
CA GLY A 136 -14.93 14.40 -15.95
C GLY A 136 -15.10 15.77 -16.63
N PHE A 137 -14.66 15.91 -17.88
CA PHE A 137 -14.74 17.16 -18.66
C PHE A 137 -15.46 17.03 -20.01
N GLY A 138 -15.77 15.83 -20.47
CA GLY A 138 -16.34 15.56 -21.78
C GLY A 138 -16.13 14.12 -22.24
N ILE A 139 -16.27 13.87 -23.54
CA ILE A 139 -16.04 12.57 -24.16
C ILE A 139 -14.78 12.65 -25.02
N VAL A 140 -13.83 11.75 -24.79
CA VAL A 140 -12.64 11.60 -25.65
C VAL A 140 -12.83 10.40 -26.55
N VAL A 141 -12.59 10.57 -27.84
CA VAL A 141 -12.71 9.53 -28.86
C VAL A 141 -11.33 9.04 -29.22
N LEU A 142 -11.07 7.77 -28.96
CA LEU A 142 -9.79 7.09 -29.19
C LEU A 142 -9.90 6.15 -30.40
N ASP A 143 -9.02 6.29 -31.36
CA ASP A 143 -8.82 5.35 -32.46
C ASP A 143 -7.87 4.24 -32.01
N LEU A 144 -8.37 3.03 -31.83
CA LEU A 144 -7.59 1.90 -31.31
C LEU A 144 -6.57 1.35 -32.30
N GLN A 145 -6.83 1.49 -33.61
CA GLN A 145 -5.88 1.04 -34.65
C GLN A 145 -4.68 1.98 -34.76
N LYS A 146 -4.93 3.31 -34.65
CA LYS A 146 -3.89 4.31 -34.74
C LYS A 146 -3.26 4.64 -33.40
N ARG A 147 -3.94 4.27 -32.30
CA ARG A 147 -3.54 4.55 -30.93
C ARG A 147 -3.36 6.04 -30.66
N GLU A 148 -4.32 6.84 -31.12
CA GLU A 148 -4.34 8.29 -31.00
C GLU A 148 -5.73 8.81 -30.63
N ILE A 149 -5.77 9.95 -29.95
CA ILE A 149 -7.02 10.68 -29.71
C ILE A 149 -7.49 11.24 -31.04
N LYS A 150 -8.64 10.76 -31.53
CA LYS A 150 -9.26 11.18 -32.76
C LYS A 150 -10.02 12.49 -32.61
N ASP A 151 -10.71 12.68 -31.47
CA ASP A 151 -11.56 13.84 -31.23
C ASP A 151 -11.86 14.00 -29.74
N THR A 152 -12.39 15.16 -29.33
CA THR A 152 -12.85 15.45 -27.97
C THR A 152 -14.14 16.28 -28.03
N TYR A 153 -15.20 15.80 -27.35
CA TYR A 153 -16.50 16.44 -27.33
C TYR A 153 -16.76 17.11 -25.98
N TYR A 154 -16.87 18.46 -26.02
CA TYR A 154 -17.26 19.28 -24.89
C TYR A 154 -18.75 19.61 -25.02
N ILE A 155 -19.62 18.78 -24.44
CA ILE A 155 -21.06 18.77 -24.70
C ILE A 155 -21.87 19.73 -23.81
N GLY A 156 -21.24 20.42 -22.88
CA GLY A 156 -21.90 21.42 -22.04
C GLY A 156 -22.35 22.65 -22.84
N ALA A 157 -23.32 23.39 -22.34
CA ALA A 157 -23.84 24.59 -22.97
C ALA A 157 -22.72 25.59 -23.30
N GLY A 158 -22.62 26.02 -24.56
CA GLY A 158 -21.52 26.86 -25.01
C GLY A 158 -20.16 26.16 -25.12
N GLY A 159 -20.12 24.84 -25.17
CA GLY A 159 -18.88 24.06 -25.23
C GLY A 159 -18.14 23.98 -23.88
N THR A 160 -18.84 24.16 -22.79
CA THR A 160 -18.26 24.06 -21.44
C THR A 160 -18.01 22.60 -21.05
N TYR A 161 -17.14 22.39 -20.07
CA TYR A 161 -16.87 21.09 -19.51
C TYR A 161 -18.11 20.50 -18.83
N MET A 162 -18.32 19.20 -19.02
CA MET A 162 -19.40 18.44 -18.39
C MET A 162 -18.88 17.07 -17.97
N ASN A 163 -19.19 16.67 -16.74
CA ASN A 163 -18.85 15.33 -16.25
C ASN A 163 -19.72 14.29 -16.94
N ILE A 164 -19.10 13.39 -17.71
CA ILE A 164 -19.74 12.28 -18.39
C ILE A 164 -19.53 11.03 -17.55
N ILE A 165 -20.62 10.42 -17.13
CA ILE A 165 -20.59 9.24 -16.27
C ILE A 165 -20.40 7.97 -17.10
N GLY A 166 -21.04 7.90 -18.27
CA GLY A 166 -20.92 6.78 -19.19
C GLY A 166 -21.48 7.14 -20.56
N THR A 167 -21.11 6.38 -21.58
CA THR A 167 -21.61 6.51 -22.94
C THR A 167 -22.12 5.17 -23.46
N SER A 168 -23.11 5.19 -24.33
CA SER A 168 -23.58 4.01 -25.07
C SER A 168 -24.06 4.38 -26.47
N ILE A 169 -24.05 3.43 -27.40
CA ILE A 169 -24.47 3.64 -28.79
C ILE A 169 -25.70 2.81 -29.09
N SER A 170 -26.74 3.44 -29.62
CA SER A 170 -27.94 2.75 -30.12
C SER A 170 -28.48 3.46 -31.37
N ASN A 171 -28.86 2.68 -32.38
CA ASN A 171 -29.48 3.21 -33.60
C ASN A 171 -28.68 4.37 -34.23
N ASN A 172 -27.34 4.23 -34.31
CA ASN A 172 -26.39 5.22 -34.84
C ASN A 172 -26.38 6.58 -34.11
N LYS A 173 -26.84 6.60 -32.85
CA LYS A 173 -26.74 7.74 -31.96
C LYS A 173 -25.82 7.42 -30.78
N LEU A 174 -24.98 8.38 -30.41
CA LEU A 174 -24.20 8.34 -29.18
C LEU A 174 -24.99 8.98 -28.05
N TYR A 175 -25.14 8.27 -26.94
CA TYR A 175 -25.82 8.74 -25.73
C TYR A 175 -24.79 8.92 -24.63
N ALA A 176 -24.89 10.03 -23.92
CA ALA A 176 -24.02 10.39 -22.79
C ALA A 176 -24.84 10.57 -21.51
N ALA A 177 -24.58 9.75 -20.51
CA ALA A 177 -25.16 9.86 -19.19
C ALA A 177 -24.43 10.93 -18.36
N THR A 178 -25.20 11.80 -17.70
CA THR A 178 -24.69 12.88 -16.86
C THR A 178 -25.53 13.01 -15.58
N GLU A 179 -25.06 13.79 -14.62
CA GLU A 179 -25.86 14.16 -13.45
C GLU A 179 -27.06 15.05 -13.77
N GLN A 180 -27.13 15.60 -14.99
CA GLN A 180 -28.21 16.50 -15.43
C GLN A 180 -29.19 15.80 -16.38
N GLY A 181 -29.02 14.52 -16.67
CA GLY A 181 -29.82 13.75 -17.61
C GLY A 181 -28.99 13.13 -18.73
N ILE A 182 -29.64 12.76 -19.84
CA ILE A 182 -29.00 12.11 -20.97
C ILE A 182 -28.90 13.12 -22.13
N TYR A 183 -27.70 13.19 -22.73
CA TYR A 183 -27.47 13.93 -23.96
C TYR A 183 -27.27 12.94 -25.12
N THR A 184 -27.66 13.34 -26.34
CA THR A 184 -27.53 12.46 -27.52
C THR A 184 -27.10 13.25 -28.73
N ALA A 185 -26.32 12.61 -29.60
CA ALA A 185 -25.92 13.13 -30.91
C ALA A 185 -25.95 12.02 -31.96
N ASP A 186 -26.27 12.37 -33.22
CA ASP A 186 -26.26 11.44 -34.37
C ASP A 186 -24.83 11.27 -34.87
N LEU A 187 -24.32 10.03 -34.89
CA LEU A 187 -22.97 9.70 -35.37
C LEU A 187 -22.73 9.98 -36.86
N ASN A 188 -23.77 10.19 -37.66
CA ASN A 188 -23.65 10.62 -39.06
C ASN A 188 -23.37 12.12 -39.20
N GLN A 189 -23.46 12.91 -38.14
CA GLN A 189 -23.13 14.34 -38.22
C GLN A 189 -21.63 14.54 -38.44
N THR A 190 -21.31 15.57 -39.22
CA THR A 190 -19.93 15.85 -39.64
C THR A 190 -19.04 16.44 -38.55
N ASN A 191 -19.63 17.02 -37.50
CA ASN A 191 -18.87 17.66 -36.40
C ASN A 191 -19.55 17.46 -35.04
N LEU A 192 -19.20 16.40 -34.35
CA LEU A 192 -19.67 16.10 -32.98
C LEU A 192 -18.90 16.88 -31.90
N ALA A 193 -17.78 17.53 -32.25
CA ALA A 193 -17.10 18.47 -31.35
C ALA A 193 -17.86 19.79 -31.15
N ASP A 194 -18.80 20.12 -32.05
CA ASP A 194 -19.71 21.23 -31.83
C ASP A 194 -20.78 20.85 -30.81
N PHE A 195 -20.83 21.55 -29.68
CA PHE A 195 -21.83 21.30 -28.63
C PHE A 195 -23.29 21.42 -29.15
N GLN A 196 -23.53 22.13 -30.24
CA GLN A 196 -24.86 22.27 -30.88
C GLN A 196 -25.34 20.96 -31.53
N ALA A 197 -24.44 20.02 -31.81
CA ALA A 197 -24.78 18.68 -32.28
C ALA A 197 -25.42 17.80 -31.20
N TRP A 198 -25.35 18.22 -29.96
CA TRP A 198 -25.83 17.47 -28.82
C TRP A 198 -27.16 18.01 -28.30
N GLU A 199 -28.13 17.14 -28.17
CA GLU A 199 -29.45 17.44 -27.64
C GLU A 199 -29.66 16.76 -26.29
N LYS A 200 -30.16 17.54 -25.31
CA LYS A 200 -30.63 16.94 -24.05
C LYS A 200 -31.97 16.25 -24.28
N MET A 201 -32.03 14.97 -23.96
CA MET A 201 -33.26 14.18 -24.10
C MET A 201 -34.33 14.64 -23.11
N SER A 202 -35.58 14.66 -23.58
CA SER A 202 -36.77 14.91 -22.75
C SER A 202 -37.10 13.62 -21.94
N PHE A 203 -36.37 13.42 -20.85
CA PHE A 203 -36.53 12.26 -19.95
C PHE A 203 -36.25 12.69 -18.51
N LYS A 204 -37.22 12.54 -17.60
CA LYS A 204 -37.09 12.81 -16.15
C LYS A 204 -36.18 14.01 -15.87
N GLU A 205 -36.73 15.19 -15.84
CA GLU A 205 -35.98 16.45 -15.71
C GLU A 205 -35.01 16.41 -14.51
N ASN A 206 -33.72 16.69 -14.77
CA ASN A 206 -32.64 16.66 -13.79
C ASN A 206 -32.40 15.31 -13.07
N ALA A 207 -32.78 14.20 -13.70
CA ALA A 207 -32.47 12.88 -13.15
C ALA A 207 -30.97 12.61 -13.21
N LYS A 208 -30.39 12.17 -12.11
CA LYS A 208 -29.02 11.70 -12.06
C LYS A 208 -28.91 10.30 -12.68
N ILE A 209 -28.36 10.24 -13.88
CA ILE A 209 -28.16 8.97 -14.59
C ILE A 209 -26.76 8.45 -14.23
N ASN A 210 -26.70 7.36 -13.50
CA ASN A 210 -25.43 6.77 -13.06
C ASN A 210 -24.95 5.58 -13.89
N LEU A 211 -25.86 4.93 -14.65
CA LEU A 211 -25.53 3.82 -15.55
C LEU A 211 -26.28 3.97 -16.88
N ILE A 212 -25.62 3.63 -17.97
CA ILE A 212 -26.18 3.62 -19.32
C ILE A 212 -25.60 2.46 -20.12
N GLU A 213 -26.43 1.69 -20.84
CA GLU A 213 -26.01 0.58 -21.69
C GLU A 213 -27.02 0.31 -22.79
N THR A 214 -26.56 -0.21 -23.92
CA THR A 214 -27.44 -0.64 -25.02
C THR A 214 -27.48 -2.16 -25.13
N TYR A 215 -28.69 -2.70 -25.16
CA TYR A 215 -28.90 -4.13 -25.35
C TYR A 215 -30.19 -4.42 -26.10
N ALA A 216 -30.18 -5.41 -26.99
CA ALA A 216 -31.34 -5.83 -27.81
C ALA A 216 -32.03 -4.66 -28.52
N GLY A 217 -31.26 -3.71 -29.05
CA GLY A 217 -31.74 -2.52 -29.76
C GLY A 217 -32.39 -1.45 -28.89
N LYS A 218 -32.38 -1.60 -27.58
CA LYS A 218 -32.89 -0.60 -26.61
C LYS A 218 -31.76 0.01 -25.80
N LEU A 219 -31.91 1.29 -25.47
CA LEU A 219 -31.03 1.98 -24.50
C LEU A 219 -31.56 1.76 -23.09
N PHE A 220 -30.72 1.34 -22.17
CA PHE A 220 -30.99 1.22 -20.75
C PHE A 220 -30.37 2.39 -20.01
N ALA A 221 -31.11 3.00 -19.08
CA ALA A 221 -30.64 4.10 -18.24
C ALA A 221 -31.11 3.90 -16.82
N ASN A 222 -30.18 3.90 -15.86
CA ASN A 222 -30.48 3.83 -14.44
C ASN A 222 -30.50 5.22 -13.82
N ILE A 223 -31.62 5.56 -13.20
CA ILE A 223 -31.75 6.75 -12.36
C ILE A 223 -31.36 6.38 -10.94
N GLN A 224 -30.31 7.00 -10.43
CA GLN A 224 -29.89 6.81 -9.06
C GLN A 224 -30.90 7.40 -8.08
N GLY A 225 -31.38 6.57 -7.17
CA GLY A 225 -32.27 7.01 -6.09
C GLY A 225 -31.50 7.64 -4.92
N ASN A 226 -32.20 8.38 -4.08
CA ASN A 226 -31.62 9.05 -2.92
C ASN A 226 -31.49 8.17 -1.68
N THR A 227 -32.06 6.98 -1.70
CA THR A 227 -32.07 6.03 -0.59
C THR A 227 -31.64 4.64 -1.06
N PHE A 228 -31.31 3.78 -0.12
CA PHE A 228 -30.99 2.38 -0.42
C PHE A 228 -32.14 1.67 -1.16
N ASN A 229 -31.81 0.96 -2.23
CA ASN A 229 -32.75 0.24 -3.10
C ASN A 229 -33.88 1.13 -3.68
N SER A 230 -33.57 2.36 -4.06
CA SER A 230 -34.52 3.28 -4.68
C SER A 230 -34.20 3.70 -6.11
N ASP A 231 -33.22 3.05 -6.75
CA ASP A 231 -32.91 3.27 -8.16
C ASP A 231 -34.06 2.82 -9.05
N SER A 232 -34.12 3.36 -10.26
CA SER A 232 -35.10 2.97 -11.28
C SER A 232 -34.42 2.79 -12.62
N LEU A 233 -34.49 1.58 -13.17
CA LEU A 233 -33.94 1.23 -14.48
C LEU A 233 -35.04 1.38 -15.55
N TYR A 234 -34.75 2.19 -16.56
CA TYR A 234 -35.64 2.47 -17.69
C TYR A 234 -35.05 1.94 -18.99
N THR A 235 -35.92 1.63 -19.95
CA THR A 235 -35.57 1.33 -21.34
C THR A 235 -36.15 2.40 -22.28
N TYR A 236 -35.42 2.66 -23.38
CA TYR A 236 -35.82 3.55 -24.46
C TYR A 236 -35.73 2.80 -25.81
N ASP A 237 -36.83 2.72 -26.56
CA ASP A 237 -36.93 1.99 -27.82
C ASP A 237 -36.64 2.85 -29.06
N GLY A 238 -36.22 4.10 -28.85
CA GLY A 238 -36.02 5.12 -29.89
C GLY A 238 -37.17 6.13 -29.97
N SER A 239 -38.28 5.88 -29.28
CA SER A 239 -39.47 6.74 -29.25
C SER A 239 -39.99 6.95 -27.82
N ASN A 240 -40.09 5.90 -27.01
CA ASN A 240 -40.71 5.92 -25.70
C ASN A 240 -39.79 5.40 -24.62
N TRP A 241 -39.91 5.99 -23.43
CA TRP A 241 -39.31 5.49 -22.20
C TRP A 241 -40.29 4.63 -21.41
N GLU A 242 -39.84 3.45 -21.01
CA GLU A 242 -40.60 2.52 -20.19
C GLU A 242 -39.82 2.13 -18.94
N LEU A 243 -40.50 2.00 -17.79
CA LEU A 243 -39.89 1.46 -16.58
C LEU A 243 -39.62 -0.03 -16.79
N PHE A 244 -38.37 -0.44 -16.75
CA PHE A 244 -37.96 -1.85 -16.93
C PHE A 244 -37.91 -2.60 -15.61
N SER A 245 -37.24 -2.03 -14.62
CA SER A 245 -37.07 -2.67 -13.30
C SER A 245 -36.87 -1.62 -12.22
N HIS A 246 -37.14 -2.02 -10.98
CA HIS A 246 -36.96 -1.22 -9.75
C HIS A 246 -36.98 -2.13 -8.54
N PRO A 247 -36.89 -1.63 -7.33
CA PRO A 247 -35.97 -0.70 -6.77
C PRO A 247 -34.75 -1.47 -6.20
N TYR A 248 -33.63 -1.36 -6.83
CA TYR A 248 -32.37 -1.92 -6.33
C TYR A 248 -31.32 -0.80 -6.30
N SER A 249 -30.24 -0.98 -5.54
CA SER A 249 -29.06 -0.13 -5.66
C SER A 249 -28.19 -0.69 -6.78
N ASN A 250 -28.49 -0.31 -8.03
CA ASN A 250 -27.78 -0.80 -9.21
C ASN A 250 -26.40 -0.17 -9.32
N VAL A 251 -25.38 -0.97 -9.56
CA VAL A 251 -23.97 -0.56 -9.58
C VAL A 251 -23.29 -0.79 -10.93
N SER A 252 -23.81 -1.69 -11.77
CA SER A 252 -23.26 -1.97 -13.08
C SER A 252 -24.30 -2.48 -14.06
N LEU A 253 -24.21 -2.05 -15.31
CA LEU A 253 -24.89 -2.61 -16.48
C LEU A 253 -23.81 -3.04 -17.46
N LYS A 254 -23.79 -4.30 -17.86
CA LYS A 254 -22.83 -4.83 -18.85
C LYS A 254 -23.48 -5.82 -19.78
N VAL A 255 -23.06 -5.82 -21.03
CA VAL A 255 -23.40 -6.86 -21.99
C VAL A 255 -22.23 -7.83 -22.09
N SER A 256 -22.46 -9.07 -21.77
CA SER A 256 -21.47 -10.15 -21.88
C SER A 256 -22.15 -11.44 -22.31
N ASP A 257 -21.49 -12.23 -23.17
CA ASP A 257 -22.03 -13.48 -23.75
C ASP A 257 -23.46 -13.31 -24.30
N ASN A 258 -23.72 -12.21 -25.03
CA ASN A 258 -25.03 -11.82 -25.56
C ASN A 258 -26.15 -11.81 -24.50
N LYS A 259 -25.84 -11.43 -23.30
CA LYS A 259 -26.79 -11.26 -22.18
C LYS A 259 -26.59 -9.89 -21.53
N LEU A 260 -27.67 -9.25 -21.14
CA LEU A 260 -27.62 -8.09 -20.26
C LEU A 260 -27.45 -8.56 -18.82
N VAL A 261 -26.40 -8.11 -18.18
CA VAL A 261 -26.10 -8.37 -16.77
C VAL A 261 -26.31 -7.09 -15.98
N VAL A 262 -27.31 -7.09 -15.11
CA VAL A 262 -27.62 -5.99 -14.19
C VAL A 262 -27.11 -6.37 -12.82
N THR A 263 -26.09 -5.69 -12.34
CA THR A 263 -25.52 -5.91 -11.01
C THR A 263 -26.03 -4.86 -10.05
N SER A 264 -26.57 -5.29 -8.94
CA SER A 264 -26.90 -4.47 -7.77
C SER A 264 -25.95 -4.80 -6.62
N LYS A 265 -25.93 -3.99 -5.56
CA LYS A 265 -25.03 -4.22 -4.39
C LYS A 265 -25.11 -5.63 -3.79
N TYR A 266 -26.25 -6.33 -3.93
CA TYR A 266 -26.47 -7.64 -3.30
C TYR A 266 -27.04 -8.70 -4.25
N GLY A 267 -26.99 -8.47 -5.56
CA GLY A 267 -27.49 -9.45 -6.52
C GLY A 267 -27.11 -9.14 -7.97
N VAL A 268 -27.20 -10.17 -8.80
CA VAL A 268 -26.96 -10.07 -10.25
C VAL A 268 -28.15 -10.68 -10.99
N ASN A 269 -28.77 -9.89 -11.87
CA ASN A 269 -29.84 -10.32 -12.75
C ASN A 269 -29.32 -10.44 -14.18
N ARG A 270 -29.70 -11.50 -14.87
CA ARG A 270 -29.33 -11.77 -16.27
C ARG A 270 -30.56 -11.85 -17.14
N TYR A 271 -30.53 -11.20 -18.30
CA TYR A 271 -31.63 -11.14 -19.25
C TYR A 271 -31.20 -11.61 -20.66
N ASN A 272 -32.14 -12.27 -21.37
CA ASN A 272 -31.96 -12.61 -22.79
C ASN A 272 -32.36 -11.45 -23.71
N GLU A 273 -32.29 -11.65 -25.05
CA GLU A 273 -32.64 -10.64 -26.05
C GLU A 273 -34.13 -10.25 -26.02
N ASP A 274 -35.00 -11.12 -25.54
CA ASP A 274 -36.42 -10.84 -25.34
C ASP A 274 -36.68 -10.08 -24.01
N LEU A 275 -35.62 -9.76 -23.28
CA LEU A 275 -35.63 -9.11 -21.95
C LEU A 275 -36.29 -9.95 -20.86
N GLU A 276 -36.35 -11.26 -21.05
CA GLU A 276 -36.82 -12.18 -20.02
C GLU A 276 -35.70 -12.43 -19.00
N SER A 277 -36.05 -12.44 -17.71
CA SER A 277 -35.11 -12.78 -16.65
C SER A 277 -34.75 -14.25 -16.69
N LEU A 278 -33.47 -14.56 -16.93
CA LEU A 278 -32.96 -15.92 -16.98
C LEU A 278 -32.57 -16.44 -15.59
N GLN A 279 -32.01 -15.59 -14.77
CA GLN A 279 -31.55 -15.92 -13.41
C GLN A 279 -31.36 -14.67 -12.56
N ASN A 280 -31.72 -14.79 -11.30
CA ASN A 280 -31.39 -13.85 -10.25
C ASN A 280 -30.42 -14.53 -9.26
N LEU A 281 -29.19 -14.07 -9.21
CA LEU A 281 -28.17 -14.56 -8.29
C LEU A 281 -28.08 -13.61 -7.09
N SER A 282 -28.53 -14.08 -5.93
CA SER A 282 -28.41 -13.32 -4.68
C SER A 282 -26.99 -13.41 -4.11
N SER A 283 -26.50 -12.38 -3.45
CA SER A 283 -25.26 -12.42 -2.69
C SER A 283 -25.23 -13.50 -1.60
N GLY A 284 -26.40 -14.00 -1.20
CA GLY A 284 -26.55 -15.09 -0.22
C GLY A 284 -25.95 -16.44 -0.66
N VAL A 285 -25.68 -16.65 -1.95
CA VAL A 285 -25.03 -17.89 -2.44
C VAL A 285 -23.54 -17.95 -2.10
N PHE A 286 -22.92 -16.83 -1.77
CA PHE A 286 -21.54 -16.74 -1.33
C PHE A 286 -21.46 -16.80 0.19
N ASN A 287 -20.61 -17.66 0.73
CA ASN A 287 -20.46 -17.84 2.18
C ASN A 287 -19.33 -16.96 2.74
N PHE A 288 -19.36 -15.65 2.43
CA PHE A 288 -18.42 -14.66 2.93
C PHE A 288 -19.14 -13.58 3.73
N SER A 289 -18.44 -12.91 4.64
CA SER A 289 -18.96 -11.75 5.37
C SER A 289 -18.92 -10.49 4.48
N LYS A 290 -19.74 -9.47 4.78
CA LYS A 290 -19.68 -8.11 4.21
C LYS A 290 -19.62 -8.05 2.67
N LYS A 291 -20.50 -8.75 1.97
CA LYS A 291 -20.59 -8.71 0.50
C LYS A 291 -21.20 -7.38 0.04
N GLU A 292 -20.54 -6.72 -0.92
CA GLU A 292 -21.06 -5.55 -1.63
C GLU A 292 -20.55 -5.58 -3.07
N PHE A 293 -21.36 -6.08 -4.00
CA PHE A 293 -21.03 -6.18 -5.41
C PHE A 293 -20.84 -4.81 -6.05
N ARG A 294 -19.90 -4.71 -7.01
CA ARG A 294 -19.55 -3.51 -7.75
C ARG A 294 -19.80 -3.64 -9.24
N ALA A 295 -19.40 -4.74 -9.83
CA ALA A 295 -19.64 -5.06 -11.24
C ALA A 295 -19.76 -6.56 -11.41
N GLY A 296 -20.44 -7.00 -12.49
CA GLY A 296 -20.55 -8.42 -12.81
C GLY A 296 -20.66 -8.64 -14.30
N ILE A 297 -20.10 -9.76 -14.75
CA ILE A 297 -20.24 -10.29 -16.10
C ILE A 297 -20.69 -11.76 -16.04
N TYR A 298 -21.25 -12.23 -17.13
CA TYR A 298 -21.58 -13.63 -17.35
C TYR A 298 -20.87 -14.14 -18.59
N LEU A 299 -20.10 -15.22 -18.47
CA LEU A 299 -19.30 -15.77 -19.54
C LEU A 299 -19.26 -17.31 -19.44
N ASP A 300 -19.57 -18.02 -20.54
CA ASP A 300 -19.49 -19.48 -20.64
C ASP A 300 -20.24 -20.23 -19.52
N GLY A 301 -21.39 -19.74 -19.09
CA GLY A 301 -22.19 -20.37 -18.04
C GLY A 301 -21.81 -19.95 -16.62
N GLU A 302 -20.91 -19.02 -16.43
CA GLU A 302 -20.32 -18.61 -15.16
C GLU A 302 -20.51 -17.13 -14.88
N TYR A 303 -20.67 -16.77 -13.58
CA TYR A 303 -20.69 -15.37 -13.14
C TYR A 303 -19.34 -15.01 -12.53
N TRP A 304 -18.83 -13.83 -12.92
CA TRP A 304 -17.63 -13.22 -12.42
C TRP A 304 -18.00 -11.84 -11.87
N ILE A 305 -17.77 -11.62 -10.57
CA ILE A 305 -18.31 -10.47 -9.86
C ILE A 305 -17.19 -9.78 -9.07
N ALA A 306 -16.94 -8.52 -9.35
CA ALA A 306 -16.09 -7.67 -8.52
C ALA A 306 -16.85 -7.29 -7.26
N ASP A 307 -16.25 -7.54 -6.08
CA ASP A 307 -16.85 -7.26 -4.77
C ASP A 307 -15.96 -6.30 -3.97
N LYS A 308 -16.58 -5.38 -3.25
CA LYS A 308 -15.87 -4.35 -2.47
C LYS A 308 -14.96 -4.90 -1.37
N ASN A 309 -15.23 -6.11 -0.87
CA ASN A 309 -14.55 -6.64 0.31
C ASN A 309 -13.91 -8.01 0.07
N ASN A 310 -14.26 -8.67 -1.06
CA ASN A 310 -13.93 -10.07 -1.28
C ASN A 310 -13.23 -10.34 -2.62
N GLY A 311 -12.69 -9.31 -3.28
CA GLY A 311 -11.98 -9.47 -4.55
C GLY A 311 -12.89 -9.90 -5.69
N LEU A 312 -12.44 -10.84 -6.50
CA LEU A 312 -13.24 -11.44 -7.58
C LEU A 312 -13.99 -12.67 -7.05
N LEU A 313 -15.30 -12.65 -7.17
CA LEU A 313 -16.17 -13.76 -6.85
C LEU A 313 -16.54 -14.50 -8.12
N HIS A 314 -16.38 -15.81 -8.10
CA HIS A 314 -16.77 -16.71 -9.17
C HIS A 314 -17.94 -17.59 -8.72
N TYR A 315 -18.94 -17.78 -9.61
CA TYR A 315 -20.07 -18.66 -9.35
C TYR A 315 -20.41 -19.49 -10.57
N LYS A 316 -20.43 -20.82 -10.40
CA LYS A 316 -20.77 -21.80 -11.42
C LYS A 316 -21.60 -22.95 -10.87
N SER A 317 -22.81 -23.15 -11.40
CA SER A 317 -23.63 -24.35 -11.14
C SER A 317 -23.82 -24.70 -9.64
N GLY A 318 -23.98 -23.68 -8.78
CA GLY A 318 -24.17 -23.86 -7.34
C GLY A 318 -22.90 -23.78 -6.50
N ASN A 319 -21.72 -23.75 -7.13
CA ASN A 319 -20.44 -23.57 -6.44
C ASN A 319 -20.02 -22.12 -6.48
N SER A 320 -19.55 -21.60 -5.36
CA SER A 320 -19.00 -20.26 -5.23
C SER A 320 -17.54 -20.30 -4.79
N GLU A 321 -16.73 -19.44 -5.37
CA GLU A 321 -15.29 -19.34 -5.15
C GLU A 321 -14.89 -17.87 -5.00
N GLN A 322 -13.86 -17.63 -4.19
CA GLN A 322 -13.21 -16.33 -4.04
C GLN A 322 -11.82 -16.40 -4.64
N ILE A 323 -11.49 -15.43 -5.49
CA ILE A 323 -10.21 -15.34 -6.19
C ILE A 323 -9.56 -14.01 -5.80
N ILE A 324 -8.45 -14.09 -5.04
CA ILE A 324 -7.69 -12.93 -4.57
C ILE A 324 -6.19 -13.28 -4.66
N PRO A 325 -5.38 -12.47 -5.35
CA PRO A 325 -3.92 -12.56 -5.23
C PRO A 325 -3.48 -12.35 -3.79
N THR A 326 -2.36 -12.95 -3.39
CA THR A 326 -1.79 -12.68 -2.07
C THR A 326 -1.42 -11.20 -1.93
N GLY A 327 -1.84 -10.58 -0.84
CA GLY A 327 -1.66 -9.16 -0.56
C GLY A 327 -2.18 -8.80 0.84
N PRO A 328 -1.88 -7.62 1.38
CA PRO A 328 -2.43 -7.15 2.65
C PRO A 328 -3.95 -6.95 2.57
N HIS A 329 -4.61 -6.93 3.73
CA HIS A 329 -6.07 -6.74 3.82
C HIS A 329 -6.51 -5.39 3.22
N LYS A 330 -5.70 -4.34 3.43
CA LYS A 330 -5.88 -2.98 2.90
C LYS A 330 -4.58 -2.43 2.34
N SER A 331 -4.68 -1.49 1.41
CA SER A 331 -3.51 -0.75 0.91
C SER A 331 -3.07 0.37 1.84
N ASP A 332 -4.00 0.94 2.63
CA ASP A 332 -3.68 1.98 3.62
C ASP A 332 -3.04 1.33 4.86
N VAL A 333 -1.89 1.83 5.29
CA VAL A 333 -1.12 1.32 6.42
C VAL A 333 -0.86 2.46 7.40
N ALA A 334 -1.14 2.23 8.69
CA ALA A 334 -0.89 3.16 9.77
C ALA A 334 0.49 2.94 10.41
N GLN A 335 0.87 1.67 10.55
CA GLN A 335 2.18 1.25 11.05
C GLN A 335 2.57 -0.09 10.43
N ILE A 336 3.84 -0.19 10.11
CA ILE A 336 4.52 -1.45 9.78
C ILE A 336 5.34 -1.85 11.00
N GLN A 337 5.43 -3.14 11.32
CA GLN A 337 6.28 -3.62 12.39
C GLN A 337 6.90 -4.97 12.03
N ASN A 338 8.21 -5.09 12.25
CA ASN A 338 8.95 -6.32 12.02
C ASN A 338 9.09 -7.14 13.33
N PHE A 339 8.67 -8.39 13.28
CA PHE A 339 8.87 -9.35 14.38
C PHE A 339 9.58 -10.59 13.84
N GLY A 340 10.91 -10.50 13.74
CA GLY A 340 11.75 -11.56 13.20
C GLY A 340 11.45 -11.86 11.73
N ASP A 341 10.84 -13.00 11.44
CA ASP A 341 10.50 -13.42 10.06
C ASP A 341 9.08 -12.97 9.60
N GLU A 342 8.37 -12.20 10.42
CA GLU A 342 7.03 -11.69 10.11
C GLU A 342 7.02 -10.15 10.03
N ILE A 343 6.39 -9.60 8.98
CA ILE A 343 6.04 -8.18 8.88
C ILE A 343 4.55 -8.03 9.15
N TRP A 344 4.21 -7.22 10.12
CA TRP A 344 2.83 -6.96 10.56
C TRP A 344 2.40 -5.55 10.17
N LEU A 345 1.16 -5.40 9.72
CA LEU A 345 0.57 -4.11 9.34
C LEU A 345 -0.66 -3.81 10.18
N ALA A 346 -0.70 -2.62 10.76
CA ALA A 346 -1.91 -2.00 11.30
C ALA A 346 -2.57 -1.12 10.24
N HIS A 347 -3.88 -1.26 10.06
CA HIS A 347 -4.67 -0.55 9.04
C HIS A 347 -5.68 0.42 9.66
N GLY A 348 -5.35 0.99 10.81
CA GLY A 348 -6.17 2.00 11.48
C GLY A 348 -5.90 3.41 10.98
N SER A 349 -6.67 4.35 11.46
CA SER A 349 -6.44 5.76 11.19
C SER A 349 -7.06 6.65 12.26
N LYS A 350 -6.72 7.92 12.20
CA LYS A 350 -7.33 9.02 12.94
C LYS A 350 -7.50 10.20 11.98
N ASP A 351 -8.55 10.96 12.17
CA ASP A 351 -8.81 12.13 11.32
C ASP A 351 -7.87 13.31 11.65
N GLU A 352 -8.02 14.44 10.95
CA GLU A 352 -7.22 15.66 11.16
C GLU A 352 -7.35 16.23 12.59
N ASN A 353 -8.47 15.96 13.26
CA ASN A 353 -8.72 16.36 14.65
C ASN A 353 -8.20 15.33 15.66
N TRP A 354 -7.71 14.17 15.16
CA TRP A 354 -7.35 13.01 15.96
C TRP A 354 -8.56 12.30 16.59
N ASP A 355 -9.71 12.38 15.93
CA ASP A 355 -10.87 11.56 16.25
C ASP A 355 -10.79 10.20 15.56
N PRO A 356 -11.42 9.14 16.13
CA PRO A 356 -11.50 7.84 15.49
C PRO A 356 -12.17 7.92 14.12
N THR A 357 -11.64 7.20 13.15
CA THR A 357 -12.26 7.06 11.82
C THR A 357 -13.20 5.87 11.73
N TRP A 358 -13.25 5.05 12.78
CA TRP A 358 -14.05 3.82 12.87
C TRP A 358 -13.67 2.82 11.78
N SER A 359 -12.40 2.80 11.43
CA SER A 359 -11.86 1.89 10.43
C SER A 359 -11.95 0.45 10.91
N LYS A 360 -12.69 -0.38 10.15
CA LYS A 360 -12.96 -1.79 10.46
C LYS A 360 -12.02 -2.68 9.67
N ASN A 361 -10.79 -2.80 10.11
CA ASN A 361 -9.74 -3.55 9.43
C ASN A 361 -9.11 -4.59 10.35
N GLU A 362 -8.71 -5.71 9.75
CA GLU A 362 -7.87 -6.71 10.38
C GLU A 362 -6.39 -6.37 10.21
N LEU A 363 -5.52 -6.98 11.02
CA LEU A 363 -4.08 -6.89 10.81
C LEU A 363 -3.69 -7.77 9.63
N SER A 364 -2.68 -7.34 8.89
CA SER A 364 -2.07 -8.14 7.83
C SER A 364 -0.68 -8.60 8.25
N ILE A 365 -0.33 -9.83 7.89
CA ILE A 365 0.91 -10.48 8.32
C ILE A 365 1.55 -11.12 7.10
N LEU A 366 2.76 -10.65 6.75
CA LEU A 366 3.59 -11.24 5.71
C LEU A 366 4.59 -12.19 6.35
N LYS A 367 4.59 -13.45 5.89
CA LYS A 367 5.57 -14.46 6.27
C LYS A 367 5.88 -15.36 5.08
N ASN A 368 7.16 -15.56 4.77
CA ASN A 368 7.59 -16.40 3.63
C ASN A 368 6.87 -16.05 2.31
N ASP A 369 6.76 -14.76 1.98
CA ASP A 369 6.07 -14.21 0.81
C ASP A 369 4.55 -14.44 0.75
N PHE A 370 3.93 -14.92 1.82
CA PHE A 370 2.49 -15.11 1.94
C PHE A 370 1.89 -14.14 2.94
N TRP A 371 0.81 -13.46 2.50
CA TRP A 371 -0.02 -12.64 3.36
C TRP A 371 -1.10 -13.48 4.05
N SER A 372 -1.25 -13.30 5.33
CA SER A 372 -2.37 -13.78 6.16
C SER A 372 -2.97 -12.62 6.94
N HIS A 373 -4.18 -12.82 7.48
CA HIS A 373 -4.91 -11.78 8.19
C HIS A 373 -5.47 -12.35 9.48
N THR A 374 -5.64 -11.48 10.50
CA THR A 374 -6.45 -11.81 11.67
C THR A 374 -7.94 -11.76 11.31
N SER A 375 -8.83 -12.29 12.15
CA SER A 375 -10.28 -12.10 12.06
C SER A 375 -10.87 -11.54 13.35
N THR A 376 -10.05 -11.49 14.39
CA THR A 376 -10.49 -11.25 15.76
C THR A 376 -10.84 -9.79 16.06
N LEU A 377 -10.21 -8.83 15.38
CA LEU A 377 -10.49 -7.40 15.62
C LEU A 377 -11.90 -7.02 15.18
N LEU A 378 -12.31 -7.46 13.98
CA LEU A 378 -13.64 -7.20 13.45
C LEU A 378 -14.73 -7.93 14.23
N GLU A 379 -14.49 -9.17 14.64
CA GLU A 379 -15.41 -9.97 15.43
C GLU A 379 -15.68 -9.36 16.80
N ASN A 380 -14.70 -8.64 17.37
CA ASN A 380 -14.79 -7.99 18.67
C ASN A 380 -14.99 -6.47 18.59
N GLU A 381 -15.33 -5.93 17.42
CA GLU A 381 -15.62 -4.50 17.18
C GLU A 381 -14.45 -3.58 17.60
N ILE A 382 -13.22 -4.04 17.49
CA ILE A 382 -12.00 -3.25 17.73
C ILE A 382 -11.69 -2.48 16.44
N HIS A 383 -11.76 -1.15 16.51
CA HIS A 383 -11.57 -0.27 15.37
C HIS A 383 -10.26 0.49 15.45
N ASP A 384 -9.82 1.02 14.31
CA ASP A 384 -8.63 1.87 14.19
C ASP A 384 -7.38 1.28 14.90
N PRO A 385 -6.90 0.07 14.49
CA PRO A 385 -5.62 -0.45 14.97
C PRO A 385 -4.48 0.42 14.44
N VAL A 386 -3.73 1.10 15.33
CA VAL A 386 -2.74 2.14 14.96
C VAL A 386 -1.31 1.82 15.38
N ALA A 387 -1.11 0.87 16.31
CA ALA A 387 0.22 0.43 16.70
C ALA A 387 0.20 -1.05 17.14
N ILE A 388 1.32 -1.72 16.94
CA ILE A 388 1.51 -3.14 17.25
C ILE A 388 2.83 -3.29 18.01
N ALA A 389 2.84 -4.13 19.05
CA ALA A 389 4.06 -4.58 19.73
C ALA A 389 3.96 -6.06 20.05
N GLN A 390 5.09 -6.78 20.15
CA GLN A 390 5.08 -8.22 20.42
C GLN A 390 6.07 -8.60 21.52
N ARG A 391 5.63 -9.48 22.41
CA ARG A 391 6.47 -10.11 23.44
C ARG A 391 6.27 -11.62 23.41
N GLY A 392 7.23 -12.32 22.84
CA GLY A 392 7.13 -13.77 22.61
C GLY A 392 6.01 -14.10 21.63
N ASN A 393 5.01 -14.88 22.05
CA ASN A 393 3.85 -15.24 21.23
C ASN A 393 2.61 -14.36 21.48
N ILE A 394 2.75 -13.31 22.29
CA ILE A 394 1.69 -12.35 22.58
C ILE A 394 1.89 -11.10 21.75
N THR A 395 0.86 -10.73 20.99
CA THR A 395 0.83 -9.50 20.21
C THR A 395 -0.12 -8.51 20.87
N TYR A 396 0.34 -7.29 21.08
CA TYR A 396 -0.44 -6.17 21.60
C TYR A 396 -0.81 -5.23 20.45
N VAL A 397 -2.07 -4.81 20.41
CA VAL A 397 -2.61 -3.95 19.35
C VAL A 397 -3.27 -2.73 19.99
N ALA A 398 -2.70 -1.58 19.74
CA ALA A 398 -3.29 -0.29 20.14
C ALA A 398 -4.46 0.08 19.23
N SER A 399 -5.61 0.34 19.82
CA SER A 399 -6.77 0.88 19.12
C SER A 399 -6.94 2.37 19.48
N TRP A 400 -7.20 3.20 18.45
CA TRP A 400 -7.49 4.62 18.67
C TRP A 400 -8.91 4.86 19.24
N GLN A 401 -9.58 3.81 19.71
CA GLN A 401 -10.95 3.90 20.25
C GLN A 401 -11.23 2.89 21.36
N ALA A 402 -10.83 1.62 21.19
CA ALA A 402 -11.26 0.54 22.07
C ALA A 402 -10.32 0.26 23.24
N GLY A 403 -9.10 0.80 23.23
CA GLY A 403 -8.05 0.52 24.20
C GLY A 403 -6.93 -0.34 23.64
N LEU A 404 -6.42 -1.30 24.42
CA LEU A 404 -5.32 -2.18 24.07
C LEU A 404 -5.80 -3.63 23.98
N ALA A 405 -5.72 -4.22 22.80
CA ALA A 405 -6.01 -5.63 22.61
C ALA A 405 -4.74 -6.48 22.79
N GLU A 406 -4.85 -7.55 23.58
CA GLU A 406 -3.85 -8.59 23.71
C GLU A 406 -4.31 -9.80 22.90
N LEU A 407 -3.48 -10.24 21.96
CA LEU A 407 -3.74 -11.39 21.11
C LEU A 407 -2.78 -12.52 21.46
N GLU A 408 -3.32 -13.69 21.78
CA GLU A 408 -2.55 -14.91 21.92
C GLU A 408 -2.82 -15.82 20.71
N ASN A 409 -1.77 -16.25 20.01
CA ASN A 409 -1.88 -17.02 18.76
C ASN A 409 -2.79 -16.34 17.72
N LYS A 410 -2.73 -15.01 17.61
CA LYS A 410 -3.51 -14.15 16.68
C LYS A 410 -5.00 -14.05 17.01
N GLU A 411 -5.45 -14.54 18.15
CA GLU A 411 -6.82 -14.45 18.64
C GLU A 411 -6.89 -13.56 19.87
N LEU A 412 -8.00 -12.79 20.02
CA LEU A 412 -8.17 -11.90 21.16
C LEU A 412 -8.25 -12.68 22.47
N SER A 413 -7.30 -12.43 23.36
CA SER A 413 -7.25 -12.94 24.73
C SER A 413 -7.90 -11.96 25.71
N ILE A 414 -7.45 -10.69 25.68
CA ILE A 414 -7.91 -9.64 26.59
C ILE A 414 -8.02 -8.32 25.83
N LEU A 415 -9.05 -7.54 26.11
CA LEU A 415 -9.17 -6.14 25.74
C LEU A 415 -9.00 -5.28 27.00
N TYR A 416 -7.87 -4.60 27.13
CA TYR A 416 -7.59 -3.69 28.23
C TYR A 416 -8.20 -2.30 27.96
N ASN A 417 -8.89 -1.79 28.95
CA ASN A 417 -9.47 -0.45 28.97
C ASN A 417 -9.59 0.05 30.43
N ASN A 418 -10.30 1.13 30.66
CA ASN A 418 -10.47 1.71 32.01
C ASN A 418 -11.19 0.80 33.03
N SER A 419 -11.77 -0.32 32.65
CA SER A 419 -12.48 -1.23 33.54
C SER A 419 -11.61 -2.31 34.16
N ASN A 420 -10.48 -2.64 33.52
CA ASN A 420 -9.61 -3.78 33.91
C ASN A 420 -8.11 -3.44 33.87
N SER A 421 -7.76 -2.16 33.74
CA SER A 421 -6.38 -1.68 33.73
C SER A 421 -6.31 -0.26 34.31
N SER A 422 -5.14 0.36 34.35
CA SER A 422 -4.96 1.77 34.71
C SER A 422 -5.27 2.74 33.56
N LEU A 423 -5.59 2.25 32.37
CA LEU A 423 -5.93 3.06 31.21
C LEU A 423 -7.15 3.95 31.50
N GLN A 424 -7.14 5.15 30.98
CA GLN A 424 -8.18 6.14 31.22
C GLN A 424 -9.03 6.39 29.97
N LYS A 425 -10.28 6.78 30.18
CA LYS A 425 -11.17 7.24 29.13
C LYS A 425 -10.73 8.61 28.62
N ARG A 426 -10.91 8.84 27.33
CA ARG A 426 -10.67 10.12 26.68
C ARG A 426 -11.61 11.20 27.20
N PHE A 427 -11.08 12.33 27.63
CA PHE A 427 -11.89 13.51 27.99
C PHE A 427 -12.33 14.29 26.72
N PRO A 428 -13.56 14.82 26.63
CA PRO A 428 -14.70 14.64 27.53
C PRO A 428 -15.62 13.42 27.18
N HIS A 429 -15.19 12.53 26.32
CA HIS A 429 -15.98 11.39 25.85
C HIS A 429 -15.77 10.17 26.74
N ASP A 430 -16.85 9.66 27.32
CA ASP A 430 -16.79 8.62 28.34
C ASP A 430 -16.65 7.19 27.81
N ASP A 431 -16.65 6.99 26.49
CA ASP A 431 -16.72 5.65 25.91
C ASP A 431 -15.46 5.22 25.15
N TRP A 432 -14.48 6.11 24.99
CA TRP A 432 -13.29 5.83 24.20
C TRP A 432 -12.02 5.79 25.06
N THR A 433 -11.17 4.79 24.79
CA THR A 433 -9.81 4.68 25.34
C THR A 433 -8.84 4.73 24.16
N ASN A 434 -8.19 5.88 23.95
CA ASN A 434 -7.35 6.13 22.79
C ASN A 434 -5.91 5.78 23.11
N ILE A 435 -5.42 4.66 22.55
CA ILE A 435 -4.02 4.24 22.68
C ILE A 435 -3.30 4.56 21.37
N GLY A 436 -2.17 5.30 21.45
CA GLY A 436 -1.49 5.84 20.27
C GLY A 436 -0.22 5.11 19.88
N ALA A 437 0.56 4.65 20.85
CA ALA A 437 1.84 3.96 20.64
C ALA A 437 2.07 2.88 21.71
N LEU A 438 2.90 1.92 21.38
CA LEU A 438 3.33 0.80 22.25
C LEU A 438 4.83 0.65 22.13
N GLU A 439 5.52 0.45 23.24
CA GLU A 439 6.97 0.19 23.28
C GLU A 439 7.33 -0.63 24.52
N PHE A 440 8.36 -1.48 24.45
CA PHE A 440 8.87 -2.23 25.58
C PHE A 440 10.11 -1.57 26.17
N ASP A 441 10.17 -1.50 27.51
CA ASP A 441 11.40 -1.11 28.21
C ASP A 441 12.41 -2.29 28.28
N SER A 442 13.62 -2.01 28.77
CA SER A 442 14.69 -3.01 28.92
C SER A 442 14.33 -4.18 29.82
N GLN A 443 13.33 -4.03 30.69
CA GLN A 443 12.83 -5.06 31.60
C GLN A 443 11.67 -5.88 30.99
N GLY A 444 11.24 -5.52 29.78
CA GLY A 444 10.13 -6.14 29.05
C GLY A 444 8.75 -5.70 29.54
N ASN A 445 8.63 -4.58 30.25
CA ASN A 445 7.32 -4.00 30.57
C ASN A 445 6.79 -3.24 29.34
N LEU A 446 5.48 -3.35 29.09
CA LEU A 446 4.84 -2.70 27.97
C LEU A 446 4.36 -1.29 28.35
N TRP A 447 4.93 -0.29 27.73
CA TRP A 447 4.50 1.09 27.85
C TRP A 447 3.56 1.48 26.72
N CYS A 448 2.59 2.34 27.02
CA CYS A 448 1.67 2.86 26.01
C CYS A 448 1.29 4.32 26.29
N THR A 449 1.01 5.06 25.22
CA THR A 449 0.44 6.41 25.30
C THR A 449 -1.07 6.33 25.31
N ASN A 450 -1.72 6.99 26.27
CA ASN A 450 -3.17 7.10 26.41
C ASN A 450 -3.61 8.55 26.21
N ALA A 451 -4.03 8.89 25.00
CA ALA A 451 -4.28 10.26 24.57
C ALA A 451 -5.50 10.90 25.26
N GLN A 452 -5.42 12.21 25.52
CA GLN A 452 -6.49 13.03 26.10
C GLN A 452 -6.95 12.56 27.49
N THR A 453 -5.99 12.23 28.34
CA THR A 453 -6.20 11.80 29.72
C THR A 453 -5.30 12.58 30.70
N LEU A 454 -5.56 12.48 32.00
CA LEU A 454 -4.74 13.14 33.04
C LEU A 454 -3.41 12.40 33.29
N GLU A 455 -3.39 11.09 33.09
CA GLU A 455 -2.22 10.24 33.20
C GLU A 455 -1.97 9.56 31.86
N PRO A 456 -1.34 10.26 30.92
CA PRO A 456 -1.31 9.88 29.52
C PRO A 456 -0.23 8.85 29.17
N LEU A 457 0.56 8.38 30.11
CA LEU A 457 1.57 7.34 29.95
C LEU A 457 1.24 6.20 30.92
N SER A 458 1.07 5.00 30.40
CA SER A 458 0.72 3.81 31.18
C SER A 458 1.69 2.68 30.92
N VAL A 459 1.92 1.83 31.92
CA VAL A 459 2.76 0.63 31.83
C VAL A 459 2.00 -0.59 32.30
N GLN A 460 2.14 -1.69 31.57
CA GLN A 460 1.84 -3.04 32.02
C GLN A 460 3.15 -3.72 32.38
N TYR A 461 3.35 -3.99 33.66
CA TYR A 461 4.51 -4.73 34.14
C TYR A 461 4.47 -6.20 33.71
N THR A 462 5.62 -6.86 33.68
CA THR A 462 5.73 -8.29 33.33
C THR A 462 4.95 -9.23 34.25
N ASN A 463 4.61 -8.76 35.46
CA ASN A 463 3.75 -9.50 36.44
C ASN A 463 2.25 -9.30 36.16
N GLY A 464 1.87 -8.49 35.17
CA GLY A 464 0.49 -8.18 34.79
C GLY A 464 -0.15 -7.00 35.52
N GLU A 465 0.56 -6.36 36.46
CA GLU A 465 0.08 -5.15 37.13
C GLU A 465 0.16 -3.93 36.21
N TRP A 466 -0.71 -2.95 36.45
CA TRP A 466 -0.79 -1.73 35.67
C TRP A 466 -0.53 -0.49 36.53
N GLU A 467 0.19 0.48 35.96
CA GLU A 467 0.39 1.81 36.56
C GLU A 467 0.27 2.88 35.47
N SER A 468 -0.20 4.09 35.85
CA SER A 468 -0.29 5.23 34.95
C SER A 468 0.38 6.45 35.57
N PHE A 469 0.95 7.32 34.72
CA PHE A 469 1.78 8.43 35.13
C PHE A 469 1.28 9.75 34.54
N SER A 470 1.23 10.75 35.40
CA SER A 470 1.10 12.17 34.97
C SER A 470 2.44 12.67 34.46
N LEU A 471 2.43 13.33 33.31
CA LEU A 471 3.60 13.98 32.72
C LEU A 471 3.77 15.44 33.14
N GLY A 472 3.20 15.81 34.30
CA GLY A 472 3.31 17.14 34.91
C GLY A 472 2.31 18.15 34.34
N ASN A 473 2.42 19.41 34.79
CA ASN A 473 1.46 20.47 34.48
C ASN A 473 1.47 20.97 33.02
N THR A 474 2.41 20.50 32.21
CA THR A 474 2.54 20.87 30.79
C THR A 474 1.71 20.01 29.87
N VAL A 475 1.21 18.87 30.34
CA VAL A 475 0.29 17.99 29.65
C VAL A 475 -1.08 18.08 30.31
N THR A 476 -2.08 18.43 29.53
CA THR A 476 -3.47 18.56 29.98
C THR A 476 -4.31 17.41 29.44
N GLU A 477 -5.48 17.22 30.03
CA GLU A 477 -6.47 16.24 29.58
C GLU A 477 -6.94 16.39 28.13
N ASN A 478 -6.59 17.48 27.45
CA ASN A 478 -6.90 17.70 26.04
C ASN A 478 -5.70 17.44 25.11
N GLN A 479 -4.55 17.00 25.65
CA GLN A 479 -3.36 16.79 24.85
C GLN A 479 -3.43 15.47 24.09
N ASN A 480 -3.27 15.54 22.79
CA ASN A 480 -3.07 14.38 21.95
C ASN A 480 -1.58 13.98 21.93
N LEU A 481 -1.34 12.69 22.09
CA LEU A 481 -0.03 12.03 21.97
C LEU A 481 -0.19 10.73 21.20
N ALA A 482 0.81 10.39 20.41
CA ALA A 482 0.74 9.19 19.58
C ALA A 482 2.05 8.41 19.47
N LYS A 483 3.19 9.06 19.32
CA LYS A 483 4.48 8.36 19.20
C LYS A 483 5.13 8.26 20.60
N LEU A 484 5.79 7.13 20.83
CA LEU A 484 6.59 6.79 22.00
C LEU A 484 7.89 6.17 21.51
N LEU A 485 9.01 6.55 22.11
CA LEU A 485 10.30 5.91 21.96
C LEU A 485 10.85 5.68 23.39
N ILE A 486 11.39 4.51 23.65
CA ILE A 486 12.11 4.19 24.90
C ILE A 486 13.58 3.98 24.50
N ASP A 487 14.45 4.87 24.99
CA ASP A 487 15.87 4.82 24.68
C ASP A 487 16.64 3.78 25.53
N GLN A 488 17.90 3.55 25.18
CA GLN A 488 18.78 2.60 25.91
C GLN A 488 18.97 2.96 27.40
N ASN A 489 18.57 4.16 27.83
CA ASN A 489 18.58 4.60 29.23
C ASN A 489 17.22 4.39 29.91
N ASP A 490 16.31 3.68 29.26
CA ASP A 490 14.89 3.51 29.67
C ASP A 490 14.13 4.85 29.83
N GLN A 491 14.55 5.94 29.18
CA GLN A 491 13.83 7.19 29.16
C GLN A 491 12.70 7.11 28.11
N LYS A 492 11.51 7.59 28.44
CA LYS A 492 10.32 7.56 27.60
C LYS A 492 10.16 8.91 26.89
N TRP A 493 10.43 8.93 25.60
CA TRP A 493 10.27 10.11 24.73
C TRP A 493 8.87 10.09 24.13
N VAL A 494 8.03 11.05 24.53
CA VAL A 494 6.61 11.09 24.18
C VAL A 494 6.32 12.30 23.30
N GLN A 495 5.79 12.06 22.10
CA GLN A 495 5.36 13.11 21.19
C GLN A 495 4.09 13.80 21.69
N LEU A 496 4.10 15.14 21.71
CA LEU A 496 2.92 15.97 21.95
C LEU A 496 2.46 16.62 20.64
N LYS A 497 1.20 16.47 20.25
CA LYS A 497 0.67 17.10 19.03
C LYS A 497 0.89 18.63 19.07
N ASN A 498 1.70 19.14 18.14
CA ASN A 498 2.04 20.57 17.98
C ASN A 498 2.64 21.23 19.24
N ASN A 499 3.28 20.48 20.13
CA ASN A 499 3.74 20.99 21.41
C ASN A 499 5.10 20.41 21.86
N GLY A 500 5.90 19.94 20.90
CA GLY A 500 7.22 19.34 21.13
C GLY A 500 7.15 17.92 21.67
N LEU A 501 8.03 17.61 22.60
CA LEU A 501 8.20 16.32 23.26
C LEU A 501 8.13 16.46 24.78
N ILE A 502 7.88 15.35 25.46
CA ILE A 502 8.23 15.15 26.88
C ILE A 502 9.13 13.94 26.98
N VAL A 503 10.22 14.09 27.74
CA VAL A 503 11.04 12.97 28.20
C VAL A 503 10.66 12.66 29.63
N PHE A 504 10.31 11.39 29.89
CA PHE A 504 9.89 10.92 31.21
C PHE A 504 10.83 9.81 31.69
N ASP A 505 11.24 9.89 32.95
CA ASP A 505 12.06 8.89 33.63
C ASP A 505 11.48 8.69 35.04
N GLU A 506 10.83 7.54 35.25
CA GLU A 506 10.17 7.19 36.50
C GLU A 506 11.17 6.93 37.65
N THR A 507 12.43 6.67 37.34
CA THR A 507 13.46 6.31 38.32
C THR A 507 14.05 7.54 39.03
N ARG A 508 13.89 8.73 38.45
CA ARG A 508 14.46 9.96 38.98
C ARG A 508 13.85 10.35 40.33
N SER A 509 14.71 10.79 41.27
CA SER A 509 14.31 11.28 42.59
C SER A 509 13.79 12.71 42.59
N GLY A 510 13.85 13.43 41.47
CA GLY A 510 13.44 14.82 41.32
C GLY A 510 12.35 15.02 40.29
N THR A 511 12.56 15.96 39.36
CA THR A 511 11.68 16.14 38.21
C THR A 511 11.76 14.94 37.29
N LYS A 512 10.67 14.20 37.17
CA LYS A 512 10.57 12.98 36.38
C LYS A 512 10.21 13.24 34.90
N ALA A 513 9.62 14.40 34.59
CA ALA A 513 9.20 14.76 33.25
C ALA A 513 9.82 16.10 32.83
N LYS A 514 10.42 16.14 31.65
CA LYS A 514 11.02 17.36 31.07
C LYS A 514 10.41 17.63 29.71
N LYS A 515 9.86 18.85 29.53
CA LYS A 515 9.38 19.28 28.22
C LYS A 515 10.53 19.72 27.33
N ILE A 516 10.51 19.31 26.09
CA ILE A 516 11.43 19.64 25.01
C ILE A 516 10.65 20.38 23.91
N SER A 517 11.17 21.52 23.46
CA SER A 517 10.53 22.39 22.47
C SER A 517 11.56 23.12 21.60
N ASN A 518 11.09 23.93 20.66
CA ASN A 518 11.95 24.74 19.78
C ASN A 518 12.69 25.90 20.47
N GLY A 519 12.39 26.17 21.72
CA GLY A 519 13.10 27.21 22.49
C GLY A 519 14.54 26.81 22.81
N GLU A 520 15.51 27.73 22.58
CA GLU A 520 16.95 27.48 22.80
C GLU A 520 17.26 26.92 24.21
N ASN A 521 16.50 27.32 25.22
CA ASN A 521 16.67 26.87 26.60
C ASN A 521 15.78 25.69 26.98
N ASN A 522 14.99 25.16 26.01
CA ASN A 522 14.02 24.08 26.20
C ASN A 522 14.25 22.92 25.23
N GLY A 523 15.49 22.65 24.85
CA GLY A 523 15.85 21.52 24.01
C GLY A 523 16.18 21.86 22.55
N ASN A 524 15.86 23.05 22.05
CA ASN A 524 16.31 23.57 20.74
C ASN A 524 15.87 22.73 19.54
N LEU A 525 14.64 22.18 19.54
CA LEU A 525 14.08 21.47 18.39
C LEU A 525 13.97 22.41 17.18
N ASN A 526 14.04 21.87 15.96
CA ASN A 526 13.80 22.62 14.72
C ASN A 526 12.35 23.13 14.63
N SER A 527 11.40 22.43 15.25
CA SER A 527 9.98 22.80 15.35
C SER A 527 9.31 22.08 16.53
N ASP A 528 8.24 22.67 17.06
CA ASP A 528 7.38 22.01 18.06
C ASP A 528 6.41 20.97 17.43
N ARG A 529 6.40 20.85 16.10
CA ARG A 529 5.62 19.84 15.39
C ARG A 529 6.50 18.62 15.09
N VAL A 530 6.60 17.74 16.07
CA VAL A 530 7.33 16.47 15.96
C VAL A 530 6.42 15.40 15.36
N PHE A 531 6.96 14.56 14.45
CA PHE A 531 6.24 13.46 13.80
C PHE A 531 6.91 12.12 13.99
N SER A 532 8.24 12.07 14.14
CA SER A 532 9.00 10.84 14.27
C SER A 532 10.17 10.98 15.22
N MET A 533 10.60 9.84 15.76
CA MET A 533 11.74 9.71 16.66
C MET A 533 12.37 8.35 16.44
N ALA A 534 13.69 8.27 16.40
CA ALA A 534 14.44 7.03 16.34
C ALA A 534 15.72 7.13 17.17
N GLU A 535 16.10 6.05 17.83
CA GLU A 535 17.43 5.88 18.43
C GLU A 535 18.32 5.15 17.44
N ASP A 536 19.53 5.68 17.22
CA ASP A 536 20.49 5.03 16.34
C ASP A 536 21.42 4.06 17.10
N LEU A 537 22.32 3.38 16.37
CA LEU A 537 23.18 2.37 16.97
C LEU A 537 24.25 2.95 17.90
N ASP A 538 24.49 4.27 17.88
CA ASP A 538 25.35 4.99 18.81
C ASP A 538 24.61 5.51 20.03
N GLY A 539 23.27 5.33 20.07
CA GLY A 539 22.38 5.80 21.13
C GLY A 539 22.01 7.26 21.02
N GLU A 540 22.15 7.85 19.83
CA GLU A 540 21.72 9.21 19.52
C GLU A 540 20.23 9.23 19.17
N ILE A 541 19.48 10.25 19.62
CA ILE A 541 18.05 10.37 19.33
C ILE A 541 17.81 11.35 18.18
N TRP A 542 17.35 10.81 17.07
CA TRP A 542 16.98 11.53 15.87
C TRP A 542 15.52 11.94 15.90
N ILE A 543 15.23 13.23 15.69
CA ILE A 543 13.89 13.80 15.78
C ILE A 543 13.47 14.35 14.42
N GLY A 544 12.40 13.83 13.86
CA GLY A 544 11.76 14.32 12.64
C GLY A 544 10.64 15.31 12.95
N THR A 545 10.70 16.47 12.31
CA THR A 545 9.74 17.57 12.48
C THR A 545 9.09 17.95 11.15
N ASP A 546 8.21 18.95 11.13
CA ASP A 546 7.72 19.56 9.89
C ASP A 546 8.74 20.54 9.25
N ASN A 547 9.93 20.66 9.84
CA ASN A 547 11.00 21.51 9.36
C ASN A 547 12.35 20.78 9.36
N GLY A 548 12.37 19.53 8.86
CA GLY A 548 13.56 18.69 8.80
C GLY A 548 13.89 18.00 10.11
N VAL A 549 15.17 17.68 10.29
CA VAL A 549 15.68 16.77 11.32
C VAL A 549 16.61 17.48 12.29
N CYS A 550 16.59 17.08 13.57
CA CYS A 550 17.60 17.41 14.57
C CYS A 550 17.95 16.17 15.40
N VAL A 551 19.08 16.22 16.11
CA VAL A 551 19.63 15.06 16.84
C VAL A 551 20.06 15.45 18.25
N PHE A 552 19.81 14.61 19.24
CA PHE A 552 20.41 14.65 20.57
C PHE A 552 21.54 13.63 20.61
N TYR A 553 22.77 14.13 20.72
CA TYR A 553 23.97 13.29 20.73
C TYR A 553 24.22 12.60 22.08
N ASP A 554 23.74 13.18 23.18
CA ASP A 554 23.82 12.57 24.53
C ASP A 554 22.45 12.65 25.22
N PRO A 555 21.52 11.76 24.88
CA PRO A 555 20.20 11.74 25.51
C PRO A 555 20.24 11.49 27.01
N SER A 556 21.30 10.87 27.55
CA SER A 556 21.46 10.67 29.00
C SER A 556 21.54 11.99 29.78
N ALA A 557 22.07 13.04 29.15
CA ALA A 557 22.17 14.40 29.72
C ALA A 557 20.93 15.27 29.48
N ILE A 558 19.82 14.69 29.00
CA ILE A 558 18.64 15.49 28.63
C ILE A 558 18.08 16.31 29.81
N PHE A 559 18.08 15.78 31.02
CA PHE A 559 17.62 16.46 32.21
C PHE A 559 18.62 17.52 32.72
N GLU A 560 19.88 17.41 32.38
CA GLU A 560 20.97 18.34 32.69
C GLU A 560 21.04 19.54 31.72
N GLY A 561 20.29 19.50 30.62
CA GLY A 561 20.13 20.61 29.69
C GLY A 561 20.71 20.37 28.31
N GLU A 562 20.90 19.10 27.92
CA GLU A 562 21.25 18.74 26.56
C GLU A 562 20.27 19.37 25.55
N LYS A 563 20.78 19.73 24.39
CA LYS A 563 20.07 20.44 23.33
C LYS A 563 20.20 19.69 22.00
N ALA A 564 19.13 19.67 21.24
CA ALA A 564 19.17 19.17 19.88
C ALA A 564 20.14 19.98 19.02
N ALA A 565 20.93 19.28 18.26
CA ALA A 565 21.80 19.82 17.23
C ALA A 565 21.16 19.67 15.85
N THR A 566 21.41 20.62 14.96
CA THR A 566 20.98 20.58 13.57
C THR A 566 22.15 20.11 12.70
N ILE A 567 21.91 19.15 11.84
CA ILE A 567 22.92 18.61 10.93
C ILE A 567 23.06 19.55 9.73
N ILE A 568 24.28 19.99 9.44
CA ILE A 568 24.59 20.85 8.28
C ILE A 568 25.03 20.00 7.12
N VAL A 569 24.34 20.14 5.99
CA VAL A 569 24.66 19.49 4.72
C VAL A 569 24.99 20.54 3.65
N THR A 570 25.79 20.16 2.64
CA THR A 570 26.04 21.03 1.50
C THR A 570 25.20 20.56 0.32
N GLN A 571 24.23 21.35 -0.09
CA GLN A 571 23.35 21.10 -1.23
C GLN A 571 23.53 22.23 -2.26
N ASP A 572 23.82 21.89 -3.53
CA ASP A 572 24.04 22.84 -4.63
C ASP A 572 25.12 23.91 -4.32
N GLY A 573 26.12 23.56 -3.49
CA GLY A 573 27.20 24.45 -3.07
C GLY A 573 26.84 25.40 -1.93
N TYR A 574 25.65 25.27 -1.30
CA TYR A 574 25.21 26.04 -0.14
C TYR A 574 25.05 25.15 1.08
N ASN A 575 25.45 25.66 2.24
CA ASN A 575 25.19 24.99 3.50
C ASN A 575 23.72 25.17 3.89
N THR A 576 23.03 24.07 4.15
CA THR A 576 21.64 24.04 4.62
C THR A 576 21.50 23.02 5.75
N HIS A 577 20.36 22.99 6.41
CA HIS A 577 20.05 21.94 7.38
C HIS A 577 19.57 20.69 6.66
N LEU A 578 19.88 19.52 7.21
CA LEU A 578 19.40 18.24 6.68
C LEU A 578 17.87 18.25 6.55
N LEU A 579 17.38 17.99 5.34
CA LEU A 579 15.95 17.93 4.96
C LEU A 579 15.16 19.19 5.34
N ASN A 580 15.80 20.36 5.30
CA ASN A 580 15.22 21.65 5.68
C ASN A 580 13.89 21.94 4.96
N GLY A 581 12.85 22.30 5.71
CA GLY A 581 11.52 22.59 5.18
C GLY A 581 10.70 21.37 4.78
N LEU A 582 11.20 20.15 4.99
CA LEU A 582 10.44 18.92 4.76
C LEU A 582 9.82 18.41 6.06
N LEU A 583 8.60 17.89 5.96
CA LEU A 583 7.94 17.15 7.02
C LEU A 583 8.41 15.70 7.00
N ILE A 584 8.94 15.22 8.12
CA ILE A 584 9.51 13.88 8.28
C ILE A 584 8.50 13.01 9.06
N ASN A 585 7.78 12.17 8.35
CA ASN A 585 6.75 11.31 8.92
C ASN A 585 7.32 10.19 9.77
N ASP A 586 8.48 9.64 9.33
CA ASP A 586 9.12 8.54 10.04
C ASP A 586 10.62 8.50 9.80
N ILE A 587 11.36 7.85 10.72
CA ILE A 587 12.82 7.66 10.68
C ILE A 587 13.12 6.23 11.08
N GLU A 588 13.89 5.51 10.24
CA GLU A 588 14.36 4.17 10.52
C GLU A 588 15.87 4.04 10.37
N ILE A 589 16.48 3.23 11.21
CA ILE A 589 17.92 3.00 11.27
C ILE A 589 18.23 1.61 10.73
N ASP A 590 19.09 1.50 9.72
CA ASP A 590 19.49 0.20 9.21
C ASP A 590 20.73 -0.37 9.93
N GLY A 591 21.04 -1.63 9.64
CA GLY A 591 22.14 -2.34 10.30
C GLY A 591 23.54 -1.75 10.07
N ALA A 592 23.69 -0.77 9.16
CA ALA A 592 24.90 0.02 8.94
C ALA A 592 24.79 1.43 9.55
N ASN A 593 23.93 1.63 10.53
CA ASN A 593 23.66 2.91 11.20
C ASN A 593 23.25 4.05 10.26
N ARG A 594 22.79 3.74 9.01
CA ARG A 594 22.31 4.74 8.06
C ARG A 594 20.87 5.11 8.38
N LYS A 595 20.48 6.34 8.03
CA LYS A 595 19.17 6.89 8.40
C LYS A 595 18.25 6.94 7.17
N TRP A 596 17.14 6.24 7.25
CA TRP A 596 16.04 6.29 6.29
C TRP A 596 14.98 7.28 6.76
N PHE A 597 14.60 8.22 5.92
CA PHE A 597 13.62 9.26 6.23
C PHE A 597 12.41 9.14 5.31
N ALA A 598 11.22 8.92 5.90
CA ALA A 598 9.94 9.05 5.22
C ALA A 598 9.52 10.52 5.19
N THR A 599 9.25 11.07 4.02
CA THR A 599 8.80 12.45 3.90
C THR A 599 7.34 12.54 3.46
N ASN A 600 6.67 13.66 3.78
CA ASN A 600 5.27 13.86 3.40
C ASN A 600 5.08 14.18 1.90
N ASN A 601 6.11 14.65 1.19
CA ASN A 601 5.98 15.10 -0.20
C ASN A 601 7.25 14.99 -1.05
N SER A 602 8.32 14.42 -0.51
CA SER A 602 9.61 14.28 -1.21
C SER A 602 10.11 12.82 -1.29
N GLY A 603 9.22 11.84 -1.05
CA GLY A 603 9.58 10.42 -1.10
C GLY A 603 10.41 9.98 0.09
N VAL A 604 11.43 9.15 -0.16
CA VAL A 604 12.31 8.55 0.84
C VAL A 604 13.75 9.00 0.61
N VAL A 605 14.42 9.41 1.67
CA VAL A 605 15.84 9.75 1.65
C VAL A 605 16.62 8.81 2.55
N LEU A 606 17.72 8.24 2.03
CA LEU A 606 18.71 7.50 2.81
C LEU A 606 19.99 8.33 2.91
N THR A 607 20.48 8.51 4.12
CA THR A 607 21.74 9.21 4.38
C THR A 607 22.80 8.29 4.97
N SER A 608 24.03 8.78 5.01
CA SER A 608 25.14 8.19 5.77
C SER A 608 24.81 8.13 7.27
N GLU A 609 25.60 7.40 8.03
CA GLU A 609 25.54 7.23 9.47
C GLU A 609 25.39 8.56 10.22
N ASN A 610 26.18 9.57 9.90
CA ASN A 610 26.15 10.90 10.52
C ASN A 610 25.16 11.88 9.83
N GLY A 611 24.37 11.44 8.85
CA GLY A 611 23.40 12.25 8.14
C GLY A 611 23.96 13.28 7.14
N THR A 612 25.29 13.33 6.90
CA THR A 612 25.88 14.40 6.11
C THR A 612 25.92 14.14 4.61
N GLU A 613 25.79 12.87 4.19
CA GLU A 613 25.82 12.44 2.79
C GLU A 613 24.48 11.78 2.41
N GLU A 614 23.86 12.24 1.33
CA GLU A 614 22.69 11.59 0.72
C GLU A 614 23.17 10.38 -0.10
N ILE A 615 22.70 9.18 0.25
CA ILE A 615 23.02 7.92 -0.45
C ILE A 615 21.97 7.62 -1.52
N TYR A 616 20.70 7.72 -1.16
CA TYR A 616 19.55 7.55 -2.06
C TYR A 616 18.50 8.62 -1.80
N HIS A 617 17.85 9.03 -2.87
CA HIS A 617 16.63 9.81 -2.82
C HIS A 617 15.61 9.18 -3.79
N PHE A 618 14.68 8.41 -3.25
CA PHE A 618 13.63 7.75 -4.03
C PHE A 618 12.37 8.60 -4.08
N THR A 619 11.95 8.92 -5.29
CA THR A 619 10.67 9.59 -5.57
C THR A 619 9.86 8.77 -6.56
N ALA A 620 8.56 9.05 -6.67
CA ALA A 620 7.69 8.41 -7.65
C ALA A 620 8.10 8.72 -9.11
N GLU A 621 8.94 9.74 -9.34
CA GLU A 621 9.43 10.15 -10.65
C GLU A 621 10.73 9.43 -11.04
N ASN A 622 11.56 9.02 -10.08
CA ASN A 622 12.87 8.41 -10.34
C ASN A 622 12.99 6.96 -9.89
N SER A 623 11.97 6.42 -9.24
CA SER A 623 11.95 5.06 -8.70
C SER A 623 10.55 4.43 -8.80
N PRO A 624 10.40 3.13 -8.53
CA PRO A 624 9.10 2.47 -8.43
C PRO A 624 8.23 2.89 -7.24
N LEU A 625 8.66 3.78 -6.37
CA LEU A 625 7.90 4.27 -5.23
C LEU A 625 6.52 4.77 -5.67
N PHE A 626 5.44 4.30 -5.04
CA PHE A 626 4.07 4.60 -5.48
C PHE A 626 3.66 6.07 -5.29
N SER A 627 4.26 6.75 -4.32
CA SER A 627 3.95 8.14 -3.99
C SER A 627 5.10 8.82 -3.25
N ASN A 628 5.22 10.14 -3.41
CA ASN A 628 6.14 10.96 -2.64
C ASN A 628 5.66 11.23 -1.21
N LYS A 629 4.43 10.84 -0.87
CA LYS A 629 3.93 10.85 0.51
C LYS A 629 4.14 9.47 1.12
N VAL A 630 5.19 9.35 1.91
CA VAL A 630 5.52 8.14 2.68
C VAL A 630 5.12 8.36 4.13
N ILE A 631 4.40 7.41 4.69
CA ILE A 631 3.75 7.52 6.00
C ILE A 631 4.61 6.87 7.09
N ASP A 632 5.17 5.68 6.77
CA ASP A 632 5.87 4.82 7.71
C ASP A 632 6.94 4.02 6.97
N ILE A 633 8.05 3.71 7.62
CA ILE A 633 9.13 2.85 7.13
C ILE A 633 9.37 1.75 8.16
N GLU A 634 9.69 0.57 7.70
CA GLU A 634 10.13 -0.52 8.56
C GLU A 634 11.19 -1.35 7.84
N ILE A 635 12.19 -1.80 8.55
CA ILE A 635 13.30 -2.58 8.00
C ILE A 635 13.28 -3.99 8.57
N ASN A 636 13.19 -4.98 7.69
CA ASN A 636 13.54 -6.32 8.08
C ASN A 636 15.08 -6.42 8.19
N GLN A 637 15.59 -6.27 9.37
CA GLN A 637 17.02 -6.19 9.66
C GLN A 637 17.80 -7.45 9.23
N GLU A 638 17.16 -8.63 9.26
CA GLU A 638 17.76 -9.89 8.83
C GLU A 638 17.90 -9.96 7.30
N SER A 639 16.85 -9.60 6.59
CA SER A 639 16.89 -9.60 5.12
C SER A 639 17.53 -8.34 4.55
N GLY A 640 17.37 -7.17 5.18
CA GLY A 640 17.69 -5.84 4.68
C GLY A 640 16.64 -5.33 3.68
N GLU A 641 15.44 -5.90 3.67
CA GLU A 641 14.30 -5.40 2.91
C GLU A 641 13.64 -4.25 3.68
N VAL A 642 13.52 -3.10 3.04
CA VAL A 642 12.93 -1.88 3.59
C VAL A 642 11.54 -1.71 3.02
N PHE A 643 10.54 -1.61 3.88
CA PHE A 643 9.14 -1.44 3.53
C PHE A 643 8.73 0.03 3.65
N PHE A 644 8.02 0.54 2.66
CA PHE A 644 7.53 1.92 2.60
C PHE A 644 6.02 1.92 2.49
N ALA A 645 5.33 2.34 3.57
CA ALA A 645 3.91 2.64 3.52
C ALA A 645 3.69 4.01 2.89
N THR A 646 3.01 4.05 1.76
CA THR A 646 2.64 5.31 1.08
C THR A 646 1.13 5.50 1.13
N ASP A 647 0.63 6.70 0.81
CA ASP A 647 -0.81 6.94 0.63
C ASP A 647 -1.41 6.24 -0.61
N LYS A 648 -0.57 5.51 -1.37
CA LYS A 648 -0.99 4.70 -2.53
C LYS A 648 -0.70 3.21 -2.38
N GLY A 649 -0.33 2.77 -1.19
CA GLY A 649 -0.07 1.37 -0.88
C GLY A 649 1.35 1.10 -0.40
N LEU A 650 1.60 -0.15 -0.04
CA LEU A 650 2.86 -0.64 0.49
C LEU A 650 3.76 -1.16 -0.64
N ILE A 651 5.02 -0.76 -0.61
CA ILE A 651 6.08 -1.23 -1.51
C ILE A 651 7.34 -1.48 -0.71
N SER A 652 8.18 -2.41 -1.14
CA SER A 652 9.48 -2.65 -0.50
C SER A 652 10.64 -2.56 -1.48
N TYR A 653 11.82 -2.28 -0.92
CA TYR A 653 13.10 -2.20 -1.61
C TYR A 653 14.14 -3.03 -0.89
N ARG A 654 14.88 -3.87 -1.59
CA ARG A 654 15.95 -4.66 -1.01
C ARG A 654 17.23 -3.84 -0.88
N SER A 655 17.49 -3.32 0.31
CA SER A 655 18.73 -2.59 0.64
C SER A 655 19.95 -3.50 0.69
N GLY A 656 21.13 -2.89 0.64
CA GLY A 656 22.41 -3.59 0.73
C GLY A 656 22.93 -3.77 2.15
N ALA A 657 22.22 -3.34 3.19
CA ALA A 657 22.61 -3.48 4.60
C ALA A 657 21.70 -4.48 5.33
N THR A 658 22.25 -5.16 6.32
CA THR A 658 21.53 -6.01 7.30
C THR A 658 22.12 -5.80 8.68
N GLU A 659 21.44 -6.26 9.71
CA GLU A 659 22.02 -6.28 11.06
C GLU A 659 23.33 -7.11 11.11
N GLY A 660 24.31 -6.64 11.89
CA GLY A 660 25.58 -7.32 12.10
C GLY A 660 25.40 -8.59 12.94
N SER A 661 26.10 -9.66 12.56
CA SER A 661 26.14 -10.89 13.36
C SER A 661 27.10 -10.74 14.54
N ASN A 662 26.95 -11.60 15.54
CA ASN A 662 27.88 -11.65 16.68
C ASN A 662 29.18 -12.40 16.38
N ASP A 663 29.21 -13.21 15.31
CA ASP A 663 30.36 -14.01 14.87
C ASP A 663 30.23 -14.38 13.38
N PHE A 664 31.26 -15.05 12.82
CA PHE A 664 31.24 -15.55 11.44
C PHE A 664 30.73 -16.99 11.28
N SER A 665 29.96 -17.53 12.22
CA SER A 665 29.49 -18.93 12.17
C SER A 665 28.52 -19.22 11.01
N ASN A 666 27.78 -18.21 10.55
CA ASN A 666 26.70 -18.32 9.57
C ASN A 666 26.95 -17.54 8.28
N VAL A 667 28.23 -17.38 7.86
CA VAL A 667 28.52 -16.63 6.64
C VAL A 667 27.96 -17.36 5.41
N LEU A 668 27.11 -16.69 4.66
CA LEU A 668 26.46 -17.20 3.47
C LEU A 668 26.78 -16.31 2.27
N VAL A 669 27.16 -16.93 1.15
CA VAL A 669 27.43 -16.27 -0.12
C VAL A 669 26.37 -16.66 -1.12
N PHE A 670 25.63 -15.68 -1.65
CA PHE A 670 24.52 -15.92 -2.57
C PHE A 670 24.50 -14.89 -3.73
N PRO A 671 24.17 -15.35 -4.96
CA PRO A 671 24.00 -16.75 -5.38
C PRO A 671 25.34 -17.49 -5.46
N ASN A 672 25.32 -18.79 -5.21
CA ASN A 672 26.50 -19.65 -5.35
C ASN A 672 26.04 -21.04 -5.86
N PRO A 673 26.29 -21.41 -7.14
CA PRO A 673 27.10 -20.67 -8.11
C PRO A 673 26.40 -19.43 -8.71
N VAL A 674 27.19 -18.45 -9.15
CA VAL A 674 26.72 -17.37 -10.02
C VAL A 674 26.61 -17.94 -11.44
N LYS A 675 25.41 -17.96 -12.00
CA LYS A 675 25.13 -18.46 -13.35
C LYS A 675 25.38 -17.38 -14.41
N PRO A 676 25.55 -17.75 -15.70
CA PRO A 676 25.79 -16.78 -16.78
C PRO A 676 24.71 -15.72 -16.95
N ASP A 677 23.46 -16.10 -16.71
CA ASP A 677 22.26 -15.25 -16.81
C ASP A 677 22.00 -14.39 -15.57
N TYR A 678 22.84 -14.45 -14.56
CA TYR A 678 22.68 -13.65 -13.35
C TYR A 678 23.33 -12.27 -13.47
N GLU A 679 22.52 -11.24 -13.48
CA GLU A 679 22.95 -9.83 -13.58
C GLU A 679 22.89 -9.07 -12.23
N GLY A 680 22.58 -9.75 -11.14
CA GLY A 680 22.44 -9.12 -9.82
C GLY A 680 23.74 -9.01 -9.03
N THR A 681 23.67 -8.40 -7.86
CA THR A 681 24.74 -8.29 -6.88
C THR A 681 24.94 -9.61 -6.12
N ILE A 682 26.19 -10.01 -5.94
CA ILE A 682 26.57 -11.14 -5.09
C ILE A 682 26.62 -10.64 -3.65
N SER A 683 25.81 -11.22 -2.78
CA SER A 683 25.73 -10.84 -1.37
C SER A 683 26.48 -11.82 -0.48
N ILE A 684 27.26 -11.30 0.45
CA ILE A 684 27.94 -12.04 1.52
C ILE A 684 27.29 -11.60 2.82
N LYS A 685 26.49 -12.47 3.45
CA LYS A 685 25.70 -12.21 4.66
C LYS A 685 26.25 -12.91 5.87
N GLY A 686 25.77 -12.57 7.08
CA GLY A 686 26.20 -13.16 8.35
C GLY A 686 27.59 -12.67 8.75
N LEU A 687 27.90 -11.42 8.42
CA LEU A 687 29.15 -10.77 8.77
C LEU A 687 29.01 -10.00 10.10
N LEU A 688 30.13 -9.78 10.76
CA LEU A 688 30.25 -8.78 11.81
C LEU A 688 30.06 -7.38 11.21
N THR A 689 29.57 -6.44 12.00
CA THR A 689 29.53 -5.01 11.61
C THR A 689 30.93 -4.57 11.22
N ASP A 690 31.05 -3.80 10.11
CA ASP A 690 32.29 -3.27 9.56
C ASP A 690 33.36 -4.32 9.18
N ALA A 691 32.96 -5.58 9.03
CA ALA A 691 33.85 -6.64 8.61
C ALA A 691 34.53 -6.33 7.28
N VAL A 692 35.84 -6.54 7.22
CA VAL A 692 36.64 -6.38 5.97
C VAL A 692 36.49 -7.63 5.12
N VAL A 693 36.00 -7.47 3.89
CA VAL A 693 35.82 -8.55 2.92
C VAL A 693 36.86 -8.40 1.78
N LYS A 694 37.68 -9.45 1.59
CA LYS A 694 38.65 -9.54 0.48
C LYS A 694 38.32 -10.74 -0.40
N ILE A 695 38.14 -10.51 -1.67
CA ILE A 695 37.86 -11.54 -2.67
C ILE A 695 39.10 -11.77 -3.50
N THR A 696 39.57 -13.03 -3.58
CA THR A 696 40.76 -13.39 -4.33
C THR A 696 40.49 -14.50 -5.34
N ASP A 697 41.33 -14.67 -6.33
CA ASP A 697 41.38 -15.89 -7.12
C ASP A 697 42.00 -17.04 -6.30
N ILE A 698 42.00 -18.26 -6.87
CA ILE A 698 42.60 -19.45 -6.20
C ILE A 698 44.09 -19.35 -5.99
N SER A 699 44.80 -18.42 -6.64
CA SER A 699 46.21 -18.16 -6.47
C SER A 699 46.52 -17.13 -5.39
N GLY A 700 45.44 -16.55 -4.78
CA GLY A 700 45.57 -15.54 -3.73
C GLY A 700 45.72 -14.10 -4.25
N ASN A 701 45.56 -13.86 -5.56
CA ASN A 701 45.58 -12.49 -6.09
C ASN A 701 44.29 -11.76 -5.73
N LEU A 702 44.40 -10.56 -5.18
CA LEU A 702 43.27 -9.73 -4.81
C LEU A 702 42.48 -9.35 -6.07
N VAL A 703 41.17 -9.62 -6.03
CA VAL A 703 40.18 -9.29 -7.08
C VAL A 703 39.39 -8.07 -6.68
N TYR A 704 38.86 -8.08 -5.45
CA TYR A 704 38.02 -7.02 -4.91
C TYR A 704 38.17 -6.91 -3.40
N LYS A 705 37.94 -5.71 -2.84
CA LYS A 705 37.94 -5.46 -1.40
C LYS A 705 36.79 -4.51 -1.09
N THR A 706 36.03 -4.79 -0.05
CA THR A 706 34.95 -3.94 0.49
C THR A 706 34.85 -4.09 2.00
N THR A 707 34.02 -3.27 2.63
CA THR A 707 33.63 -3.37 4.03
C THR A 707 32.14 -3.73 4.08
N ALA A 708 31.72 -4.49 5.08
CA ALA A 708 30.33 -4.84 5.30
C ALA A 708 29.53 -3.58 5.64
N LEU A 709 28.28 -3.56 5.19
CA LEU A 709 27.26 -2.62 5.63
C LEU A 709 26.40 -3.35 6.69
N GLY A 710 26.72 -3.12 7.96
CA GLY A 710 26.26 -3.99 9.03
C GLY A 710 26.71 -5.44 8.79
N GLY A 711 25.79 -6.38 8.71
CA GLY A 711 26.06 -7.82 8.53
C GLY A 711 26.20 -8.29 7.08
N GLN A 712 26.24 -7.39 6.07
CA GLN A 712 26.26 -7.76 4.67
C GLN A 712 27.31 -6.97 3.86
N ALA A 713 28.06 -7.67 3.00
CA ALA A 713 28.87 -7.06 1.97
C ALA A 713 28.32 -7.43 0.58
N ASN A 714 28.48 -6.51 -0.39
CA ASN A 714 27.94 -6.65 -1.73
C ASN A 714 29.06 -6.54 -2.76
N TRP A 715 29.00 -7.40 -3.80
CA TRP A 715 29.96 -7.43 -4.88
C TRP A 715 29.26 -7.61 -6.23
N ASP A 716 29.59 -6.77 -7.21
CA ASP A 716 28.99 -6.79 -8.55
C ASP A 716 29.65 -7.81 -9.51
N GLY A 717 30.58 -8.64 -9.03
CA GLY A 717 31.33 -9.61 -9.85
C GLY A 717 32.41 -8.99 -10.72
N LYS A 718 32.85 -7.77 -10.41
CA LYS A 718 33.92 -7.06 -11.14
C LYS A 718 35.17 -6.93 -10.30
N ARG A 719 36.28 -6.76 -11.00
CA ARG A 719 37.54 -6.40 -10.41
C ARG A 719 37.57 -4.94 -9.98
N THR A 720 38.54 -4.55 -9.16
CA THR A 720 38.74 -3.15 -8.74
C THR A 720 38.94 -2.17 -9.91
N ASN A 721 39.33 -2.64 -11.09
CA ASN A 721 39.44 -1.84 -12.30
C ASN A 721 38.16 -1.77 -13.14
N GLY A 722 37.06 -2.37 -12.68
CA GLY A 722 35.74 -2.39 -13.34
C GLY A 722 35.55 -3.51 -14.37
N GLU A 723 36.55 -4.34 -14.63
CA GLU A 723 36.47 -5.48 -15.55
C GLU A 723 35.74 -6.66 -14.88
N GLU A 724 34.89 -7.37 -15.63
CA GLU A 724 34.25 -8.59 -15.16
C GLU A 724 35.28 -9.68 -14.86
N VAL A 725 34.97 -10.49 -13.85
CA VAL A 725 35.81 -11.64 -13.53
C VAL A 725 35.47 -12.83 -14.43
N ASN A 726 36.46 -13.67 -14.71
CA ASN A 726 36.28 -14.88 -15.51
C ASN A 726 35.56 -16.01 -14.71
N SER A 727 35.12 -17.04 -15.44
CA SER A 727 34.67 -18.29 -14.82
C SER A 727 35.77 -18.88 -13.93
N GLY A 728 35.40 -19.27 -12.70
CA GLY A 728 36.38 -19.83 -11.78
C GLY A 728 35.86 -19.86 -10.33
N VAL A 729 36.69 -20.40 -9.45
CA VAL A 729 36.43 -20.39 -8.00
C VAL A 729 37.16 -19.19 -7.40
N TYR A 730 36.45 -18.44 -6.58
CA TYR A 730 36.94 -17.29 -5.83
C TYR A 730 36.89 -17.60 -4.35
N LEU A 731 37.87 -17.11 -3.59
CA LEU A 731 37.95 -17.22 -2.15
C LEU A 731 37.52 -15.86 -1.55
N ILE A 732 36.60 -15.92 -0.59
CA ILE A 732 36.08 -14.75 0.10
C ILE A 732 36.57 -14.82 1.54
N PHE A 733 37.49 -13.91 1.88
CA PHE A 733 38.04 -13.76 3.22
C PHE A 733 37.27 -12.66 3.94
N CYS A 734 36.67 -12.97 5.05
CA CYS A 734 36.03 -12.04 5.95
C CYS A 734 36.82 -11.95 7.26
N SER A 735 37.07 -10.75 7.76
CA SER A 735 37.70 -10.54 9.05
C SER A 735 37.07 -9.36 9.77
N ASP A 736 37.09 -9.38 11.11
CA ASP A 736 36.86 -8.19 11.91
C ASP A 736 37.93 -7.12 11.61
N GLU A 737 37.77 -5.90 12.09
CA GLU A 737 38.67 -4.77 11.84
C GLU A 737 40.09 -5.08 12.33
N ASP A 738 40.22 -5.72 13.47
CA ASP A 738 41.50 -6.08 14.10
C ASP A 738 42.11 -7.39 13.57
N GLY A 739 41.35 -8.20 12.80
CA GLY A 739 41.79 -9.49 12.26
C GLY A 739 41.85 -10.63 13.28
N ASN A 740 41.19 -10.48 14.45
CA ASN A 740 41.16 -11.51 15.50
C ASN A 740 40.20 -12.63 15.12
N GLU A 741 39.06 -12.30 14.52
CA GLU A 741 38.11 -13.27 13.97
C GLU A 741 38.20 -13.28 12.45
N ASN A 742 38.08 -14.45 11.85
CA ASN A 742 38.13 -14.58 10.39
C ASN A 742 37.33 -15.78 9.88
N HIS A 743 36.87 -15.68 8.64
CA HIS A 743 36.16 -16.73 7.91
C HIS A 743 36.57 -16.76 6.45
N VAL A 744 36.50 -17.95 5.83
CA VAL A 744 36.77 -18.10 4.41
C VAL A 744 35.64 -18.91 3.75
N SER A 745 34.98 -18.28 2.80
CA SER A 745 33.98 -18.92 1.94
C SER A 745 34.50 -19.10 0.52
N LYS A 746 33.82 -19.98 -0.24
CA LYS A 746 34.12 -20.22 -1.66
C LYS A 746 32.91 -19.82 -2.51
N LEU A 747 33.20 -19.19 -3.64
CA LEU A 747 32.20 -18.80 -4.62
C LEU A 747 32.59 -19.35 -6.00
N LEU A 748 31.66 -20.02 -6.66
CA LEU A 748 31.81 -20.44 -8.06
C LEU A 748 31.10 -19.43 -8.96
N ILE A 749 31.83 -18.86 -9.91
CA ILE A 749 31.30 -18.01 -10.98
C ILE A 749 31.40 -18.79 -12.30
N VAL A 750 30.29 -18.84 -13.02
CA VAL A 750 30.20 -19.42 -14.37
C VAL A 750 29.79 -18.30 -15.33
N ARG A 751 30.64 -18.04 -16.35
CA ARG A 751 30.35 -17.12 -17.46
C ARG A 751 30.31 -17.91 -18.75
N ASP A 752 29.61 -17.44 -19.78
CA ASP A 752 29.56 -18.07 -21.12
C ASP A 752 30.89 -18.04 -21.85
#